data_2ae3cade40a1ef35deb9e61df2d5b7eb
#
_entry.id   2ae3cade40a1ef35deb9e61df2d5b7eb
#
_cell.length_a   1.000
_cell.length_b   1.000
_cell.length_c   1.000
_cell.angle_alpha   90.00
_cell.angle_beta   90.00
_cell.angle_gamma   90.00
#
_symmetry.space_group_name_H-M   'P 1'
#
loop_
_entity.id
_entity.type
_entity.pdbx_description
1 polymer ?
#
loop_
_entity_poly.entity_id
_entity_poly.type
_entity_poly.pdbx_seq_one_letter_code
_entity_poly.pdbx_strand_id
1 'polypeptide(L)'
;MSIGSAVGTPPADSTPRASRQPSTAGMDTLADLASMQHHQQTARANAGGLRSAEIYENPASSSSVLPNLLAMSRPQASSQLREPHQLRGGSLDISMTDGSAETPSPRRYSTEALSSEELQTVSQLANHLATNPFAYDSHVQLINILHRGLRAFAHHEPHAYNLLQDLQIAREAMNVKFALGEDLWTDWVQDQILIARLLEDRISVMEICQKAVEEEPNSTKLWESYGQFILFVYKNAYPEDERLAGIGAMPVDHTWSDEDRMVAKEVFSWQQMMAVWEQGYRETMWRLNDSHVLWDTYTDLLLHQLASSPSQEAVAQAQFHFITRLQTPHATWDKTLEAYSGFVSRYDNLNYETTMVAATRLGTEAKNKSIAREIMELGILRASQGNDKGLELRSFYEYIDWELAQSRRKNIFDFGLACALYQRATLRFPARTELWEGFAMFLIEEVNHGQRDVSAFSLLDKATRHCPWSGTLWSHYLLAAENKNLSFTEVEDIKHRATSSGLLDAGGMEEVLKIQTAWCGFLRRRAVHRDSTDEDMDVAEVGIRSAIENMENLGRGKYGKDYQGDPEYRLEKIYIKTLSQGRYWDNARDEWKKLIARKGDSYDFWIRYYLWEMGTWGKRAFSGNGHNFKPLSKPTEATKVLARAMARPRLDWPEKIIETYQYHCEDNEDAEELQASIAQIWKARKSVLKRREKEAYEAYEAAQAQTVLQQQQAQHDVAGDHREVEIASKRKREDDVELGMSKKVRPDLSEELEPQVEEQHPSAPSLLKRDRENATVVVKNLPVDTTETRLRQYFRDVGSIIPCLQIID
;
A
#
# COMPACT_ATOMS: atom_id res chain seq x y z
N MET A 1 -4.64 -69.96 8.84
CA MET A 1 -3.54 -70.72 8.24
C MET A 1 -2.49 -69.73 7.94
N SER A 2 -1.56 -69.53 8.81
CA SER A 2 -0.22 -70.21 8.87
C SER A 2 0.79 -69.50 7.96
N ILE A 3 1.70 -68.88 8.65
CA ILE A 3 3.10 -69.18 9.00
C ILE A 3 4.03 -68.55 7.98
N GLY A 4 5.08 -67.90 8.29
CA GLY A 4 6.09 -67.77 9.35
C GLY A 4 7.16 -66.79 8.84
N SER A 5 7.71 -65.98 9.69
CA SER A 5 8.95 -66.21 10.47
C SER A 5 10.26 -66.30 9.69
N ALA A 6 11.15 -65.36 9.97
CA ALA A 6 12.47 -65.46 10.59
C ALA A 6 13.34 -64.28 10.24
N VAL A 7 13.71 -63.41 11.16
CA VAL A 7 14.87 -63.41 12.10
C VAL A 7 16.24 -63.34 11.46
N GLY A 8 16.99 -62.25 11.76
CA GLY A 8 18.42 -62.16 11.54
C GLY A 8 18.94 -60.75 11.86
N THR A 9 19.38 -60.51 13.11
CA THR A 9 20.33 -59.46 13.56
C THR A 9 21.60 -60.15 14.07
N PRO A 10 22.69 -59.44 14.48
CA PRO A 10 23.56 -58.39 13.89
C PRO A 10 25.03 -58.90 13.76
N PRO A 11 26.04 -58.08 13.61
CA PRO A 11 26.70 -57.42 14.73
C PRO A 11 27.33 -56.04 14.41
N ALA A 12 27.65 -55.39 15.52
CA ALA A 12 28.34 -54.13 15.69
C ALA A 12 29.81 -54.17 15.23
N ASP A 13 30.37 -53.05 14.82
CA ASP A 13 31.46 -52.35 15.59
C ASP A 13 31.99 -51.11 14.87
N SER A 14 32.46 -50.19 15.72
CA SER A 14 33.50 -49.18 15.57
C SER A 14 33.16 -47.80 14.98
N THR A 15 32.98 -46.87 15.88
CA THR A 15 33.23 -45.40 15.72
C THR A 15 34.70 -45.14 15.41
N PRO A 16 34.98 -44.02 14.69
CA PRO A 16 35.76 -43.03 15.37
C PRO A 16 35.18 -41.61 15.27
N ARG A 17 35.33 -40.97 16.39
CA ARG A 17 35.22 -39.58 16.74
C ARG A 17 35.85 -38.65 15.70
N ALA A 18 35.07 -37.79 15.02
CA ALA A 18 35.59 -36.67 14.24
C ALA A 18 35.24 -35.36 14.91
N SER A 19 36.27 -34.56 15.12
CA SER A 19 36.35 -33.26 15.73
C SER A 19 35.46 -32.24 15.03
N ARG A 20 34.76 -31.43 15.82
CA ARG A 20 34.07 -30.22 15.35
C ARG A 20 35.07 -29.19 14.85
N GLN A 21 35.02 -28.86 13.56
CA GLN A 21 35.53 -27.58 13.04
C GLN A 21 34.40 -26.58 12.95
N PRO A 22 34.65 -25.27 13.20
CA PRO A 22 33.61 -24.24 13.11
C PRO A 22 33.28 -23.92 11.63
N SER A 23 32.02 -23.94 11.28
CA SER A 23 31.51 -23.62 9.95
C SER A 23 31.71 -22.14 9.64
N THR A 24 32.32 -21.87 8.51
CA THR A 24 32.51 -20.54 7.93
C THR A 24 31.20 -20.10 7.24
N ALA A 25 30.35 -19.40 7.93
CA ALA A 25 29.05 -18.88 7.44
C ALA A 25 29.15 -17.84 6.30
N GLY A 26 30.33 -17.60 5.75
CA GLY A 26 30.56 -16.63 4.68
C GLY A 26 30.77 -17.24 3.29
N MET A 27 31.00 -18.55 3.19
CA MET A 27 31.19 -19.22 1.89
C MET A 27 29.92 -19.88 1.35
N ASP A 28 28.94 -20.19 2.20
CA ASP A 28 27.68 -20.82 1.80
C ASP A 28 26.79 -19.89 0.94
N THR A 29 26.91 -18.56 1.12
CA THR A 29 26.15 -17.57 0.33
C THR A 29 26.61 -17.47 -1.12
N LEU A 30 27.87 -17.79 -1.45
CA LEU A 30 28.35 -17.81 -2.84
C LEU A 30 27.96 -19.10 -3.54
N ALA A 31 27.91 -20.21 -2.82
CA ALA A 31 27.45 -21.50 -3.32
C ALA A 31 25.92 -21.51 -3.57
N ASP A 32 25.14 -20.86 -2.70
CA ASP A 32 23.69 -20.72 -2.85
C ASP A 32 23.31 -19.81 -4.03
N LEU A 33 24.06 -18.74 -4.30
CA LEU A 33 23.86 -17.90 -5.49
C LEU A 33 24.20 -18.63 -6.79
N ALA A 34 25.20 -19.50 -6.79
CA ALA A 34 25.54 -20.30 -7.94
C ALA A 34 24.53 -21.44 -8.18
N SER A 35 23.98 -22.04 -7.11
CA SER A 35 22.99 -23.10 -7.20
C SER A 35 21.61 -22.61 -7.63
N MET A 36 21.22 -21.40 -7.24
CA MET A 36 19.99 -20.75 -7.74
C MET A 36 20.04 -20.44 -9.24
N GLN A 37 21.20 -20.12 -9.80
CA GLN A 37 21.36 -19.95 -11.25
C GLN A 37 21.29 -21.28 -12.01
N HIS A 38 21.68 -22.37 -11.40
CA HIS A 38 21.67 -23.71 -12.06
C HIS A 38 20.26 -24.33 -12.04
N HIS A 39 19.47 -24.10 -11.01
CA HIS A 39 18.06 -24.54 -10.96
C HIS A 39 17.13 -23.78 -11.92
N GLN A 40 17.42 -22.54 -12.26
CA GLN A 40 16.64 -21.79 -13.27
C GLN A 40 16.96 -22.25 -14.71
N GLN A 41 18.14 -22.81 -14.97
CA GLN A 41 18.48 -23.33 -16.29
C GLN A 41 17.96 -24.75 -16.56
N THR A 42 17.84 -25.58 -15.53
CA THR A 42 17.29 -26.93 -15.66
C THR A 42 15.76 -26.99 -15.73
N ALA A 43 15.07 -26.04 -15.17
CA ALA A 43 13.60 -25.92 -15.28
C ALA A 43 13.13 -25.47 -16.68
N ARG A 44 13.99 -24.82 -17.48
CA ARG A 44 13.68 -24.38 -18.85
C ARG A 44 13.95 -25.42 -19.94
N ALA A 45 14.67 -26.48 -19.64
CA ALA A 45 15.03 -27.52 -20.64
C ALA A 45 13.98 -28.64 -20.78
N ASN A 46 13.03 -28.77 -19.89
CA ASN A 46 12.03 -29.85 -19.86
C ASN A 46 10.60 -29.46 -20.31
N ALA A 47 10.40 -28.27 -20.88
CA ALA A 47 9.11 -27.84 -21.41
C ALA A 47 9.05 -27.82 -22.93
N GLY A 48 9.62 -28.80 -23.58
CA GLY A 48 9.55 -28.93 -25.03
C GLY A 48 9.20 -30.36 -25.47
N GLY A 49 7.93 -30.63 -25.66
CA GLY A 49 7.54 -31.84 -26.36
C GLY A 49 6.16 -32.39 -26.06
N LEU A 50 5.31 -32.37 -27.11
CA LEU A 50 4.20 -33.24 -27.46
C LEU A 50 2.77 -32.78 -27.13
N ARG A 51 2.15 -32.20 -28.17
CA ARG A 51 1.01 -32.69 -28.99
C ARG A 51 -0.38 -32.74 -28.34
N SER A 52 -1.24 -31.87 -28.89
CA SER A 52 -2.58 -32.16 -29.50
C SER A 52 -3.51 -33.10 -28.76
N ALA A 53 -4.60 -32.56 -28.22
CA ALA A 53 -5.98 -33.08 -28.44
C ALA A 53 -7.02 -32.06 -27.95
N GLU A 54 -7.83 -31.63 -28.92
CA GLU A 54 -9.26 -31.43 -28.85
C GLU A 54 -9.89 -30.43 -27.87
N ILE A 55 -10.21 -29.28 -28.41
CA ILE A 55 -11.47 -28.52 -28.50
C ILE A 55 -12.58 -29.05 -27.56
N TYR A 56 -12.84 -28.28 -26.49
CA TYR A 56 -14.17 -28.02 -26.00
C TYR A 56 -14.31 -26.49 -25.82
N GLU A 57 -15.06 -25.91 -26.75
CA GLU A 57 -15.52 -24.54 -26.68
C GLU A 57 -16.45 -24.40 -25.46
N ASN A 58 -16.09 -23.50 -24.59
CA ASN A 58 -17.02 -22.93 -23.63
C ASN A 58 -17.28 -21.48 -24.04
N PRO A 59 -18.50 -21.12 -24.40
CA PRO A 59 -18.85 -19.78 -24.77
C PRO A 59 -19.22 -19.00 -23.51
N ALA A 60 -18.35 -18.17 -22.99
CA ALA A 60 -18.78 -17.11 -22.08
C ALA A 60 -17.68 -16.08 -21.89
N SER A 61 -17.63 -15.15 -22.76
CA SER A 61 -17.34 -13.74 -22.47
C SER A 61 -17.73 -12.91 -23.66
N SER A 62 -19.03 -12.79 -23.86
CA SER A 62 -19.55 -11.62 -24.56
C SER A 62 -19.39 -10.45 -23.59
N SER A 63 -18.29 -9.70 -23.73
CA SER A 63 -18.29 -8.32 -23.34
C SER A 63 -19.44 -7.66 -24.10
N SER A 64 -20.53 -7.41 -23.40
CA SER A 64 -21.59 -6.55 -23.90
C SER A 64 -21.03 -5.14 -23.97
N VAL A 65 -20.45 -4.82 -25.12
CA VAL A 65 -20.23 -3.45 -25.53
C VAL A 65 -21.63 -2.84 -25.58
N LEU A 66 -21.96 -2.00 -24.62
CA LEU A 66 -23.05 -1.05 -24.78
C LEU A 66 -22.80 -0.35 -26.10
N PRO A 67 -23.73 -0.41 -27.08
CA PRO A 67 -23.54 0.33 -28.31
C PRO A 67 -23.44 1.81 -27.93
N ASN A 68 -22.41 2.46 -28.41
CA ASN A 68 -22.19 3.89 -28.32
C ASN A 68 -23.30 4.60 -29.15
N LEU A 69 -24.49 4.72 -28.60
CA LEU A 69 -25.63 5.41 -29.23
C LEU A 69 -25.43 6.93 -29.29
N LEU A 70 -24.40 7.48 -28.60
CA LEU A 70 -24.01 8.88 -28.71
C LEU A 70 -23.12 9.22 -29.95
N ALA A 71 -22.74 8.23 -30.74
CA ALA A 71 -21.89 8.46 -31.92
C ALA A 71 -22.64 8.98 -33.17
N MET A 72 -23.95 9.13 -33.14
CA MET A 72 -24.74 9.53 -34.35
C MET A 72 -25.12 11.01 -34.43
N SER A 73 -24.57 11.87 -33.56
CA SER A 73 -24.87 13.32 -33.67
C SER A 73 -23.64 14.18 -33.44
N ARG A 74 -22.53 13.89 -34.13
CA ARG A 74 -21.41 14.84 -34.21
C ARG A 74 -21.21 15.27 -35.65
N PRO A 75 -21.38 16.58 -35.97
CA PRO A 75 -20.76 17.14 -37.16
C PRO A 75 -19.25 17.08 -36.99
N GLN A 76 -18.54 16.57 -37.97
CA GLN A 76 -17.10 16.60 -38.07
C GLN A 76 -16.58 18.02 -37.88
N ALA A 77 -16.02 18.33 -36.74
CA ALA A 77 -15.19 19.49 -36.53
C ALA A 77 -13.78 19.01 -36.30
N SER A 78 -12.91 19.44 -37.16
CA SER A 78 -11.46 19.23 -37.22
C SER A 78 -10.77 19.33 -35.86
N SER A 79 -9.92 18.32 -35.58
CA SER A 79 -8.95 18.29 -34.52
C SER A 79 -8.01 19.49 -34.61
N GLN A 80 -8.25 20.51 -33.83
CA GLN A 80 -7.23 21.45 -33.38
C GLN A 80 -7.12 21.34 -31.87
N LEU A 81 -5.95 20.97 -31.40
CA LEU A 81 -5.49 21.05 -30.03
C LEU A 81 -5.88 22.44 -29.46
N ARG A 82 -6.85 22.44 -28.56
CA ARG A 82 -7.17 23.63 -27.78
C ARG A 82 -6.34 23.59 -26.50
N GLU A 83 -5.39 24.49 -26.43
CA GLU A 83 -4.76 24.91 -25.18
C GLU A 83 -5.83 25.34 -24.15
N PRO A 84 -5.59 25.16 -22.84
CA PRO A 84 -6.54 25.53 -21.82
C PRO A 84 -6.82 27.04 -21.88
N HIS A 85 -8.06 27.39 -22.14
CA HIS A 85 -8.51 28.77 -22.16
C HIS A 85 -8.30 29.44 -20.81
N GLN A 86 -7.40 30.40 -20.78
CA GLN A 86 -7.36 31.45 -19.76
C GLN A 86 -8.73 32.12 -19.71
N LEU A 87 -9.31 32.19 -18.52
CA LEU A 87 -10.52 32.93 -18.19
C LEU A 87 -10.40 34.37 -18.66
N ARG A 88 -11.08 34.69 -19.75
CA ARG A 88 -11.18 36.06 -20.26
C ARG A 88 -12.41 36.70 -19.64
N GLY A 89 -12.19 37.55 -18.65
CA GLY A 89 -13.20 38.46 -18.12
C GLY A 89 -13.64 39.45 -19.19
N GLY A 90 -14.93 39.80 -19.14
CA GLY A 90 -15.58 40.71 -20.04
C GLY A 90 -14.87 42.08 -20.23
N SER A 91 -14.85 42.49 -21.47
CA SER A 91 -14.29 43.76 -21.96
C SER A 91 -15.01 44.96 -21.34
N LEU A 92 -14.28 45.86 -20.76
CA LEU A 92 -14.61 47.27 -20.69
C LEU A 92 -13.31 48.10 -20.91
N ASP A 93 -13.41 48.87 -21.97
CA ASP A 93 -12.67 50.07 -22.36
C ASP A 93 -11.20 50.29 -21.95
N ILE A 94 -10.43 50.39 -23.02
CA ILE A 94 -9.04 50.79 -23.07
C ILE A 94 -8.93 52.31 -22.84
N SER A 95 -8.26 52.68 -21.76
CA SER A 95 -7.49 53.92 -21.73
C SER A 95 -6.07 53.61 -21.29
N MET A 96 -5.13 53.88 -22.18
CA MET A 96 -3.68 53.79 -21.98
C MET A 96 -3.23 54.65 -20.84
N THR A 97 -2.63 54.11 -19.80
CA THR A 97 -1.61 54.78 -19.00
C THR A 97 -0.79 53.75 -18.22
N ASP A 98 0.48 53.81 -18.45
CA ASP A 98 1.67 53.50 -17.67
C ASP A 98 1.74 52.22 -16.76
N GLY A 99 2.82 51.50 -16.99
CA GLY A 99 3.20 50.22 -16.34
C GLY A 99 3.50 50.31 -14.88
N SER A 100 2.68 49.62 -14.14
CA SER A 100 3.05 48.96 -12.89
C SER A 100 2.38 47.58 -12.88
N ALA A 101 3.15 46.53 -12.59
CA ALA A 101 2.65 45.17 -12.49
C ALA A 101 1.66 45.09 -11.32
N GLU A 102 0.38 45.29 -11.62
CA GLU A 102 -0.69 45.10 -10.64
C GLU A 102 -0.85 43.59 -10.39
N THR A 103 -0.61 43.18 -9.17
CA THR A 103 -1.08 41.89 -8.66
C THR A 103 -2.59 41.81 -8.90
N PRO A 104 -3.11 40.72 -9.51
CA PRO A 104 -4.54 40.59 -9.76
C PRO A 104 -5.31 40.71 -8.45
N SER A 105 -6.23 41.66 -8.39
CA SER A 105 -7.05 41.88 -7.21
C SER A 105 -7.85 40.59 -6.91
N PRO A 106 -7.93 40.15 -5.68
CA PRO A 106 -8.63 38.91 -5.32
C PRO A 106 -10.10 39.03 -5.73
N ARG A 107 -10.60 37.97 -6.44
CA ARG A 107 -12.00 37.87 -6.86
C ARG A 107 -12.91 37.98 -5.65
N ARG A 108 -13.86 38.92 -5.64
CA ARG A 108 -14.86 39.03 -4.56
C ARG A 108 -16.03 38.11 -4.86
N TYR A 109 -16.20 37.09 -4.02
CA TYR A 109 -17.39 36.25 -4.03
C TYR A 109 -18.50 36.91 -3.20
N SER A 110 -19.76 36.79 -3.64
CA SER A 110 -20.91 37.30 -2.92
C SER A 110 -22.10 36.38 -3.15
N THR A 111 -22.73 35.95 -2.06
CA THR A 111 -24.00 35.21 -2.07
C THR A 111 -24.67 35.39 -0.73
N GLU A 112 -26.01 35.27 -0.69
CA GLU A 112 -26.78 35.30 0.53
C GLU A 112 -26.79 33.96 1.28
N ALA A 113 -26.39 32.89 0.62
CA ALA A 113 -26.39 31.50 1.15
C ALA A 113 -25.22 31.17 2.07
N LEU A 114 -24.13 31.97 2.03
CA LEU A 114 -22.92 31.76 2.81
C LEU A 114 -22.61 32.97 3.68
N SER A 115 -22.02 32.72 4.83
CA SER A 115 -21.56 33.78 5.73
C SER A 115 -20.37 34.55 5.14
N SER A 116 -20.11 35.77 5.63
CA SER A 116 -18.97 36.56 5.18
C SER A 116 -17.63 35.90 5.47
N GLU A 117 -17.52 35.10 6.54
CA GLU A 117 -16.31 34.31 6.86
C GLU A 117 -16.11 33.16 5.88
N GLU A 118 -17.18 32.46 5.50
CA GLU A 118 -17.13 31.40 4.49
C GLU A 118 -16.74 31.95 3.11
N LEU A 119 -17.28 33.10 2.72
CA LEU A 119 -16.90 33.77 1.47
C LEU A 119 -15.43 34.21 1.45
N GLN A 120 -14.91 34.67 2.58
CA GLN A 120 -13.49 34.99 2.72
C GLN A 120 -12.64 33.72 2.60
N THR A 121 -13.09 32.61 3.22
CA THR A 121 -12.41 31.30 3.13
C THR A 121 -12.42 30.79 1.69
N VAL A 122 -13.53 30.90 0.95
CA VAL A 122 -13.61 30.55 -0.49
C VAL A 122 -12.58 31.34 -1.29
N SER A 123 -12.46 32.65 -1.04
CA SER A 123 -11.45 33.48 -1.72
C SER A 123 -10.01 33.06 -1.41
N GLN A 124 -9.74 32.72 -0.15
CA GLN A 124 -8.40 32.24 0.26
C GLN A 124 -8.08 30.89 -0.35
N LEU A 125 -9.03 29.95 -0.34
CA LEU A 125 -8.86 28.61 -0.93
C LEU A 125 -8.68 28.70 -2.45
N ALA A 126 -9.44 29.53 -3.14
CA ALA A 126 -9.30 29.74 -4.59
C ALA A 126 -7.92 30.32 -4.93
N ASN A 127 -7.40 31.31 -4.17
CA ASN A 127 -6.06 31.84 -4.35
C ASN A 127 -4.97 30.80 -4.02
N HIS A 128 -5.18 29.99 -2.97
CA HIS A 128 -4.26 28.91 -2.63
C HIS A 128 -4.21 27.86 -3.74
N LEU A 129 -5.34 27.48 -4.32
CA LEU A 129 -5.40 26.52 -5.44
C LEU A 129 -4.81 27.08 -6.74
N ALA A 130 -4.85 28.40 -6.94
CA ALA A 130 -4.17 29.04 -8.08
C ALA A 130 -2.65 28.94 -7.96
N THR A 131 -2.09 28.98 -6.74
CA THR A 131 -0.65 28.83 -6.48
C THR A 131 -0.22 27.39 -6.32
N ASN A 132 -1.06 26.55 -5.69
CA ASN A 132 -0.82 25.13 -5.48
C ASN A 132 -2.03 24.30 -5.97
N PRO A 133 -2.09 23.93 -7.26
CA PRO A 133 -3.21 23.19 -7.84
C PRO A 133 -3.38 21.76 -7.32
N PHE A 134 -2.40 21.22 -6.59
CA PHE A 134 -2.41 19.87 -6.05
C PHE A 134 -2.68 19.82 -4.53
N ALA A 135 -3.21 20.90 -3.95
CA ALA A 135 -3.62 20.93 -2.54
C ALA A 135 -4.97 20.22 -2.37
N TYR A 136 -4.95 18.90 -2.13
CA TYR A 136 -6.15 18.05 -2.00
C TYR A 136 -7.15 18.60 -0.99
N ASP A 137 -6.70 18.89 0.23
CA ASP A 137 -7.57 19.39 1.30
C ASP A 137 -8.26 20.72 0.94
N SER A 138 -7.57 21.58 0.19
CA SER A 138 -8.13 22.86 -0.26
C SER A 138 -9.22 22.67 -1.32
N HIS A 139 -9.07 21.69 -2.22
CA HIS A 139 -10.14 21.30 -3.15
C HIS A 139 -11.37 20.81 -2.41
N VAL A 140 -11.19 19.84 -1.48
CA VAL A 140 -12.29 19.27 -0.70
C VAL A 140 -13.01 20.35 0.13
N GLN A 141 -12.25 21.22 0.81
CA GLN A 141 -12.84 22.30 1.61
C GLN A 141 -13.61 23.30 0.74
N LEU A 142 -13.07 23.69 -0.41
CA LEU A 142 -13.72 24.60 -1.35
C LEU A 142 -15.05 24.02 -1.86
N ILE A 143 -15.02 22.76 -2.34
CA ILE A 143 -16.20 22.06 -2.83
C ILE A 143 -17.26 21.94 -1.73
N ASN A 144 -16.86 21.56 -0.51
CA ASN A 144 -17.79 21.39 0.62
C ASN A 144 -18.46 22.70 1.04
N ILE A 145 -17.75 23.82 1.03
CA ILE A 145 -18.33 25.13 1.35
C ILE A 145 -19.34 25.54 0.28
N LEU A 146 -18.95 25.43 -1.01
CA LEU A 146 -19.83 25.78 -2.12
C LEU A 146 -21.05 24.87 -2.22
N HIS A 147 -20.89 23.56 -1.98
CA HIS A 147 -21.99 22.60 -1.91
C HIS A 147 -22.97 22.94 -0.79
N ARG A 148 -22.50 23.23 0.43
CA ARG A 148 -23.37 23.67 1.53
C ARG A 148 -24.16 24.93 1.18
N GLY A 149 -23.52 25.88 0.50
CA GLY A 149 -24.18 27.10 0.02
C GLY A 149 -25.32 26.78 -0.97
N LEU A 150 -25.10 25.86 -1.90
CA LEU A 150 -26.14 25.40 -2.82
C LEU A 150 -27.29 24.73 -2.09
N ARG A 151 -26.99 23.84 -1.12
CA ARG A 151 -28.01 23.15 -0.32
C ARG A 151 -28.82 24.10 0.56
N ALA A 152 -28.21 25.11 1.14
CA ALA A 152 -28.89 26.15 1.89
C ALA A 152 -29.81 27.01 1.00
N PHE A 153 -29.40 27.21 -0.27
CA PHE A 153 -30.15 27.97 -1.26
C PHE A 153 -31.22 27.14 -1.99
N ALA A 154 -31.22 25.81 -1.86
CA ALA A 154 -32.13 24.90 -2.57
C ALA A 154 -33.62 25.14 -2.29
N HIS A 155 -33.98 25.77 -1.18
CA HIS A 155 -35.35 26.16 -0.84
C HIS A 155 -35.90 27.34 -1.68
N HIS A 156 -35.00 28.06 -2.39
CA HIS A 156 -35.36 29.10 -3.33
C HIS A 156 -35.33 28.56 -4.76
N GLU A 157 -34.59 29.19 -5.64
CA GLU A 157 -34.37 28.66 -6.97
C GLU A 157 -32.90 28.20 -7.09
N PRO A 158 -32.61 26.86 -7.13
CA PRO A 158 -31.25 26.37 -7.16
C PRO A 158 -30.39 26.95 -8.28
N HIS A 159 -31.00 27.22 -9.44
CA HIS A 159 -30.33 27.87 -10.58
C HIS A 159 -29.88 29.31 -10.32
N ALA A 160 -30.54 30.00 -9.39
CA ALA A 160 -30.20 31.37 -9.05
C ALA A 160 -29.01 31.48 -8.06
N TYR A 161 -28.45 30.31 -7.66
CA TYR A 161 -27.25 30.29 -6.82
C TYR A 161 -26.04 30.85 -7.57
N ASN A 162 -25.58 32.03 -7.12
CA ASN A 162 -24.54 32.80 -7.82
C ASN A 162 -23.19 32.08 -7.96
N LEU A 163 -22.89 31.11 -7.07
CA LEU A 163 -21.63 30.35 -7.06
C LEU A 163 -21.77 28.96 -7.68
N LEU A 164 -22.84 28.67 -8.39
CA LEU A 164 -23.07 27.37 -9.01
C LEU A 164 -21.97 27.02 -10.03
N GLN A 165 -21.61 27.97 -10.87
CA GLN A 165 -20.53 27.81 -11.84
C GLN A 165 -19.18 27.57 -11.16
N ASP A 166 -18.89 28.28 -10.07
CA ASP A 166 -17.67 28.11 -9.31
C ASP A 166 -17.60 26.70 -8.68
N LEU A 167 -18.73 26.16 -8.21
CA LEU A 167 -18.82 24.78 -7.71
C LEU A 167 -18.54 23.75 -8.81
N GLN A 168 -19.11 23.92 -9.99
CA GLN A 168 -18.87 23.03 -11.13
C GLN A 168 -17.40 23.05 -11.54
N ILE A 169 -16.82 24.24 -11.69
CA ILE A 169 -15.39 24.41 -12.03
C ILE A 169 -14.49 23.76 -10.95
N ALA A 170 -14.83 23.94 -9.67
CA ALA A 170 -14.05 23.34 -8.57
C ALA A 170 -14.06 21.81 -8.61
N ARG A 171 -15.22 21.20 -8.88
CA ARG A 171 -15.38 19.75 -9.03
C ARG A 171 -14.62 19.18 -10.24
N GLU A 172 -14.75 19.83 -11.40
CA GLU A 172 -14.00 19.45 -12.61
C GLU A 172 -12.50 19.59 -12.42
N ALA A 173 -12.03 20.70 -11.82
CA ALA A 173 -10.63 20.94 -11.53
C ALA A 173 -10.02 19.89 -10.59
N MET A 174 -10.81 19.43 -9.61
CA MET A 174 -10.40 18.34 -8.72
C MET A 174 -10.38 16.99 -9.46
N ASN A 175 -11.43 16.67 -10.22
CA ASN A 175 -11.55 15.39 -10.94
C ASN A 175 -10.43 15.16 -11.97
N VAL A 176 -9.91 16.22 -12.57
CA VAL A 176 -8.75 16.12 -13.50
C VAL A 176 -7.48 15.67 -12.77
N LYS A 177 -7.33 15.95 -11.48
CA LYS A 177 -6.10 15.73 -10.71
C LYS A 177 -6.17 14.54 -9.76
N PHE A 178 -7.35 14.30 -9.20
CA PHE A 178 -7.59 13.30 -8.17
C PHE A 178 -8.81 12.45 -8.52
N ALA A 179 -8.91 11.26 -7.94
CA ALA A 179 -10.18 10.58 -7.87
C ALA A 179 -11.05 11.25 -6.79
N LEU A 180 -12.34 11.43 -7.10
CA LEU A 180 -13.26 12.11 -6.18
C LEU A 180 -13.72 11.19 -5.04
N GLY A 181 -13.94 9.91 -5.33
CA GLY A 181 -14.49 8.94 -4.40
C GLY A 181 -16.00 9.06 -4.21
N GLU A 182 -16.59 8.09 -3.48
CA GLU A 182 -18.04 7.92 -3.36
C GLU A 182 -18.78 9.16 -2.85
N ASP A 183 -18.26 9.78 -1.79
CA ASP A 183 -18.99 10.88 -1.12
C ASP A 183 -19.09 12.13 -2.01
N LEU A 184 -17.99 12.56 -2.63
CA LEU A 184 -18.02 13.74 -3.51
C LEU A 184 -18.79 13.49 -4.81
N TRP A 185 -18.75 12.27 -5.36
CA TRP A 185 -19.58 11.91 -6.49
C TRP A 185 -21.07 11.88 -6.11
N THR A 186 -21.41 11.35 -4.94
CA THR A 186 -22.79 11.33 -4.45
C THR A 186 -23.33 12.75 -4.31
N ASP A 187 -22.55 13.65 -3.73
CA ASP A 187 -22.94 15.06 -3.58
C ASP A 187 -23.08 15.74 -4.95
N TRP A 188 -22.16 15.46 -5.90
CA TRP A 188 -22.24 16.04 -7.23
C TRP A 188 -23.49 15.56 -8.01
N VAL A 189 -23.73 14.25 -8.02
CA VAL A 189 -24.93 13.66 -8.66
C VAL A 189 -26.22 14.23 -8.05
N GLN A 190 -26.33 14.29 -6.73
CA GLN A 190 -27.50 14.83 -6.05
C GLN A 190 -27.72 16.31 -6.35
N ASP A 191 -26.66 17.10 -6.40
CA ASP A 191 -26.75 18.52 -6.72
C ASP A 191 -27.19 18.71 -8.18
N GLN A 192 -26.65 17.88 -9.09
CA GLN A 192 -27.02 17.97 -10.50
C GLN A 192 -28.48 17.56 -10.72
N ILE A 193 -28.97 16.55 -10.01
CA ILE A 193 -30.40 16.19 -9.99
C ILE A 193 -31.27 17.35 -9.49
N LEU A 194 -30.82 18.03 -8.44
CA LEU A 194 -31.54 19.16 -7.82
C LEU A 194 -31.69 20.35 -8.79
N ILE A 195 -30.65 20.64 -9.58
CA ILE A 195 -30.65 21.76 -10.52
C ILE A 195 -31.23 21.43 -11.90
N ALA A 196 -31.36 20.15 -12.26
CA ALA A 196 -31.83 19.73 -13.56
C ALA A 196 -33.33 20.02 -13.77
N ARG A 197 -33.67 21.03 -14.60
CA ARG A 197 -35.06 21.39 -14.94
C ARG A 197 -35.37 21.04 -16.39
N LEU A 198 -34.49 21.35 -17.30
CA LEU A 198 -34.63 21.11 -18.71
C LEU A 198 -34.21 19.69 -19.09
N LEU A 199 -34.62 19.21 -20.22
CA LEU A 199 -34.23 17.88 -20.72
C LEU A 199 -32.71 17.80 -20.97
N GLU A 200 -32.08 18.86 -21.43
CA GLU A 200 -30.63 18.95 -21.63
C GLU A 200 -29.89 18.80 -20.31
N ASP A 201 -30.37 19.45 -19.24
CA ASP A 201 -29.79 19.29 -17.89
C ASP A 201 -29.89 17.84 -17.40
N ARG A 202 -31.01 17.14 -17.71
CA ARG A 202 -31.22 15.74 -17.33
C ARG A 202 -30.30 14.79 -18.08
N ILE A 203 -29.96 15.08 -19.33
CA ILE A 203 -28.95 14.35 -20.08
C ILE A 203 -27.58 14.54 -19.44
N SER A 204 -27.25 15.78 -19.02
CA SER A 204 -26.01 16.07 -18.29
C SER A 204 -25.92 15.34 -16.95
N VAL A 205 -27.05 15.17 -16.23
CA VAL A 205 -27.10 14.33 -15.01
C VAL A 205 -26.72 12.89 -15.32
N MET A 206 -27.27 12.33 -16.41
CA MET A 206 -26.95 10.95 -16.81
C MET A 206 -25.46 10.78 -17.13
N GLU A 207 -24.84 11.74 -17.83
CA GLU A 207 -23.42 11.72 -18.12
C GLU A 207 -22.56 11.76 -16.83
N ILE A 208 -22.96 12.55 -15.84
CA ILE A 208 -22.27 12.63 -14.56
C ILE A 208 -22.46 11.34 -13.76
N CYS A 209 -23.67 10.77 -13.73
CA CYS A 209 -23.91 9.47 -13.12
C CYS A 209 -23.04 8.38 -13.76
N GLN A 210 -22.95 8.37 -15.09
CA GLN A 210 -22.11 7.40 -15.81
C GLN A 210 -20.63 7.55 -15.42
N LYS A 211 -20.10 8.77 -15.41
CA LYS A 211 -18.72 9.03 -14.95
C LYS A 211 -18.48 8.59 -13.50
N ALA A 212 -19.46 8.83 -12.62
CA ALA A 212 -19.39 8.45 -11.23
C ALA A 212 -19.31 6.92 -11.03
N VAL A 213 -20.15 6.15 -11.75
CA VAL A 213 -20.13 4.68 -11.67
C VAL A 213 -18.95 4.05 -12.44
N GLU A 214 -18.40 4.74 -13.44
CA GLU A 214 -17.16 4.33 -14.12
C GLU A 214 -15.93 4.48 -13.19
N GLU A 215 -15.88 5.55 -12.40
CA GLU A 215 -14.82 5.74 -11.41
C GLU A 215 -15.01 4.81 -10.21
N GLU A 216 -16.24 4.68 -9.68
CA GLU A 216 -16.57 3.88 -8.50
C GLU A 216 -17.60 2.78 -8.81
N PRO A 217 -17.27 1.77 -9.64
CA PRO A 217 -18.23 0.76 -10.09
C PRO A 217 -18.79 -0.11 -8.96
N ASN A 218 -18.12 -0.15 -7.82
CA ASN A 218 -18.53 -0.97 -6.68
C ASN A 218 -19.38 -0.19 -5.66
N SER A 219 -19.77 1.06 -5.96
CA SER A 219 -20.63 1.85 -5.07
C SER A 219 -22.11 1.55 -5.29
N THR A 220 -22.75 0.92 -4.32
CA THR A 220 -24.21 0.70 -4.33
C THR A 220 -24.98 2.00 -4.33
N LYS A 221 -24.49 3.03 -3.61
CA LYS A 221 -25.13 4.34 -3.51
C LYS A 221 -25.18 5.07 -4.87
N LEU A 222 -24.06 5.05 -5.61
CA LEU A 222 -23.99 5.72 -6.91
C LEU A 222 -24.88 5.00 -7.94
N TRP A 223 -24.85 3.66 -7.98
CA TRP A 223 -25.74 2.90 -8.84
C TRP A 223 -27.21 3.07 -8.48
N GLU A 224 -27.54 3.09 -7.19
CA GLU A 224 -28.90 3.37 -6.74
C GLU A 224 -29.37 4.76 -7.17
N SER A 225 -28.54 5.81 -6.95
CA SER A 225 -28.84 7.18 -7.38
C SER A 225 -29.03 7.27 -8.90
N TYR A 226 -28.17 6.61 -9.67
CA TYR A 226 -28.28 6.55 -11.13
C TYR A 226 -29.54 5.79 -11.57
N GLY A 227 -29.81 4.62 -11.01
CA GLY A 227 -30.98 3.84 -11.29
C GLY A 227 -32.29 4.55 -10.95
N GLN A 228 -32.36 5.20 -9.79
CA GLN A 228 -33.50 6.00 -9.37
C GLN A 228 -33.72 7.20 -10.30
N PHE A 229 -32.67 7.88 -10.70
CA PHE A 229 -32.76 8.98 -11.63
C PHE A 229 -33.29 8.54 -13.00
N ILE A 230 -32.75 7.47 -13.57
CA ILE A 230 -33.23 6.98 -14.90
C ILE A 230 -34.66 6.44 -14.84
N LEU A 231 -35.07 5.85 -13.71
CA LEU A 231 -36.44 5.41 -13.44
C LEU A 231 -37.38 6.63 -13.37
N PHE A 232 -36.99 7.71 -12.71
CA PHE A 232 -37.73 8.96 -12.67
C PHE A 232 -37.94 9.56 -14.06
N VAL A 233 -36.87 9.64 -14.86
CA VAL A 233 -36.93 10.18 -16.23
C VAL A 233 -37.82 9.30 -17.12
N TYR A 234 -37.66 7.98 -17.06
CA TYR A 234 -38.46 7.04 -17.81
C TYR A 234 -39.95 7.16 -17.46
N LYS A 235 -40.32 7.25 -16.17
CA LYS A 235 -41.70 7.40 -15.71
C LYS A 235 -42.37 8.68 -16.24
N ASN A 236 -41.60 9.78 -16.31
CA ASN A 236 -42.10 11.05 -16.83
C ASN A 236 -42.18 11.06 -18.36
N ALA A 237 -41.32 10.31 -19.06
CA ALA A 237 -41.43 10.12 -20.53
C ALA A 237 -42.59 9.20 -20.92
N TYR A 238 -42.88 8.18 -20.10
CA TYR A 238 -43.90 7.16 -20.34
C TYR A 238 -44.90 7.07 -19.17
N PRO A 239 -45.70 8.10 -18.89
CA PRO A 239 -46.59 8.13 -17.71
C PRO A 239 -47.69 7.05 -17.76
N GLU A 240 -48.00 6.55 -18.94
CA GLU A 240 -49.04 5.54 -19.18
C GLU A 240 -48.52 4.09 -19.11
N ASP A 241 -47.20 3.91 -18.83
CA ASP A 241 -46.65 2.55 -18.79
C ASP A 241 -47.03 1.82 -17.51
N GLU A 242 -47.94 0.86 -17.61
CA GLU A 242 -48.42 0.05 -16.50
C GLU A 242 -47.31 -0.80 -15.83
N ARG A 243 -46.19 -1.06 -16.52
CA ARG A 243 -45.07 -1.83 -15.97
C ARG A 243 -44.45 -1.15 -14.76
N LEU A 244 -44.62 0.15 -14.57
CA LEU A 244 -44.13 0.89 -13.42
C LEU A 244 -45.19 1.07 -12.32
N ALA A 245 -46.35 0.50 -12.45
CA ALA A 245 -47.42 0.56 -11.46
C ALA A 245 -46.97 -0.19 -10.19
N GLY A 246 -46.74 0.54 -9.11
CA GLY A 246 -46.30 -0.04 -7.83
C GLY A 246 -44.79 -0.05 -7.61
N ILE A 247 -43.96 0.27 -8.61
CA ILE A 247 -42.51 0.40 -8.42
C ILE A 247 -42.18 1.85 -8.05
N GLY A 248 -41.81 2.04 -6.78
CA GLY A 248 -41.35 3.31 -6.23
C GLY A 248 -42.38 4.45 -6.29
N ALA A 249 -42.63 5.12 -5.20
CA ALA A 249 -43.54 6.28 -5.15
C ALA A 249 -42.85 7.55 -5.70
N MET A 250 -42.35 7.50 -6.95
CA MET A 250 -41.77 8.67 -7.61
C MET A 250 -42.89 9.58 -8.09
N PRO A 251 -42.93 10.84 -7.71
CA PRO A 251 -43.93 11.77 -8.22
C PRO A 251 -43.75 11.99 -9.73
N VAL A 252 -44.86 12.04 -10.44
CA VAL A 252 -44.86 12.52 -11.83
C VAL A 252 -44.66 14.02 -11.82
N ASP A 253 -43.65 14.47 -12.51
CA ASP A 253 -43.38 15.89 -12.69
C ASP A 253 -44.27 16.47 -13.80
N HIS A 254 -45.27 17.25 -13.41
CA HIS A 254 -46.23 17.86 -14.33
C HIS A 254 -45.62 19.03 -15.14
N THR A 255 -44.36 19.38 -14.88
CA THR A 255 -43.70 20.48 -15.62
C THR A 255 -43.17 20.07 -16.99
N TRP A 256 -43.18 18.75 -17.32
CA TRP A 256 -42.70 18.25 -18.61
C TRP A 256 -43.66 18.63 -19.74
N SER A 257 -43.13 19.29 -20.77
CA SER A 257 -43.84 19.56 -21.99
C SER A 257 -44.01 18.26 -22.82
N ASP A 258 -44.98 18.28 -23.75
CA ASP A 258 -45.14 17.16 -24.66
C ASP A 258 -43.94 17.00 -25.62
N GLU A 259 -43.26 18.09 -25.95
CA GLU A 259 -42.00 18.09 -26.74
C GLU A 259 -40.87 17.40 -25.95
N ASP A 260 -40.68 17.74 -24.65
CA ASP A 260 -39.71 17.11 -23.79
C ASP A 260 -39.94 15.61 -23.65
N ARG A 261 -41.20 15.20 -23.53
CA ARG A 261 -41.59 13.77 -23.49
C ARG A 261 -41.27 13.05 -24.80
N MET A 262 -41.48 13.69 -25.95
CA MET A 262 -41.16 13.08 -27.24
C MET A 262 -39.65 12.86 -27.38
N VAL A 263 -38.84 13.84 -27.09
CA VAL A 263 -37.39 13.73 -27.16
C VAL A 263 -36.88 12.74 -26.09
N ALA A 264 -37.44 12.76 -24.89
CA ALA A 264 -37.07 11.81 -23.83
C ALA A 264 -37.38 10.35 -24.23
N LYS A 265 -38.45 10.09 -24.98
CA LYS A 265 -38.75 8.75 -25.50
C LYS A 265 -37.73 8.25 -26.51
N GLU A 266 -37.05 9.14 -27.23
CA GLU A 266 -35.94 8.75 -28.12
C GLU A 266 -34.66 8.40 -27.38
N VAL A 267 -34.42 9.09 -26.27
CA VAL A 267 -33.18 8.94 -25.49
C VAL A 267 -33.30 7.87 -24.39
N PHE A 268 -34.47 7.72 -23.76
CA PHE A 268 -34.66 6.85 -22.58
C PHE A 268 -35.62 5.72 -22.88
N SER A 269 -35.09 4.56 -23.22
CA SER A 269 -35.88 3.34 -23.46
C SER A 269 -35.94 2.45 -22.21
N TRP A 270 -36.95 1.55 -22.18
CA TRP A 270 -37.05 0.51 -21.17
C TRP A 270 -35.78 -0.34 -21.08
N GLN A 271 -35.18 -0.67 -22.22
CA GLN A 271 -33.99 -1.49 -22.28
C GLN A 271 -32.77 -0.77 -21.63
N GLN A 272 -32.62 0.53 -21.87
CA GLN A 272 -31.52 1.32 -21.21
C GLN A 272 -31.73 1.38 -19.70
N MET A 273 -32.96 1.63 -19.25
CA MET A 273 -33.26 1.63 -17.80
C MET A 273 -32.92 0.28 -17.18
N MET A 274 -33.38 -0.81 -17.78
CA MET A 274 -33.06 -2.18 -17.31
C MET A 274 -31.56 -2.45 -17.33
N ALA A 275 -30.83 -2.00 -18.37
CA ALA A 275 -29.38 -2.20 -18.47
C ALA A 275 -28.60 -1.51 -17.34
N VAL A 276 -29.01 -0.31 -16.90
CA VAL A 276 -28.38 0.39 -15.77
C VAL A 276 -28.55 -0.41 -14.48
N TRP A 277 -29.76 -0.87 -14.17
CA TRP A 277 -30.01 -1.67 -12.96
C TRP A 277 -29.31 -3.03 -13.02
N GLU A 278 -29.30 -3.68 -14.19
CA GLU A 278 -28.58 -4.96 -14.37
C GLU A 278 -27.06 -4.79 -14.19
N GLN A 279 -26.48 -3.74 -14.77
CA GLN A 279 -25.06 -3.46 -14.63
C GLN A 279 -24.69 -3.14 -13.16
N GLY A 280 -25.48 -2.28 -12.51
CA GLY A 280 -25.27 -1.96 -11.09
C GLY A 280 -25.35 -3.19 -10.21
N TYR A 281 -26.31 -4.09 -10.43
CA TYR A 281 -26.39 -5.37 -9.75
C TYR A 281 -25.15 -6.24 -10.00
N ARG A 282 -24.70 -6.37 -11.25
CA ARG A 282 -23.53 -7.19 -11.61
C ARG A 282 -22.25 -6.71 -10.97
N GLU A 283 -22.03 -5.40 -10.96
CA GLU A 283 -20.82 -4.80 -10.35
C GLU A 283 -20.80 -4.93 -8.83
N THR A 284 -21.96 -5.01 -8.19
CA THR A 284 -22.08 -5.04 -6.74
C THR A 284 -22.50 -6.40 -6.16
N MET A 285 -22.70 -7.42 -7.00
CA MET A 285 -23.32 -8.70 -6.61
C MET A 285 -22.57 -9.43 -5.46
N TRP A 286 -21.26 -9.23 -5.36
CA TRP A 286 -20.42 -9.85 -4.33
C TRP A 286 -20.39 -9.07 -3.01
N ARG A 287 -21.02 -7.90 -2.94
CA ARG A 287 -21.16 -7.16 -1.69
C ARG A 287 -22.15 -7.86 -0.78
N LEU A 288 -21.64 -8.46 0.28
CA LEU A 288 -22.45 -9.31 1.17
C LEU A 288 -23.55 -8.52 1.87
N ASN A 289 -23.26 -7.29 2.30
CA ASN A 289 -24.11 -6.46 3.16
C ASN A 289 -25.27 -5.76 2.45
N ASP A 290 -25.05 -5.19 1.25
CA ASP A 290 -25.97 -4.23 0.61
C ASP A 290 -26.28 -4.48 -0.85
N SER A 291 -25.77 -5.58 -1.47
CA SER A 291 -26.07 -5.95 -2.86
C SER A 291 -27.55 -6.20 -3.13
N HIS A 292 -28.35 -6.44 -2.11
CA HIS A 292 -29.81 -6.63 -2.24
C HIS A 292 -30.53 -5.37 -2.70
N VAL A 293 -30.02 -4.16 -2.39
CA VAL A 293 -30.66 -2.89 -2.77
C VAL A 293 -30.88 -2.79 -4.28
N LEU A 294 -29.82 -3.11 -5.04
CA LEU A 294 -29.90 -3.07 -6.52
C LEU A 294 -30.58 -4.32 -7.09
N TRP A 295 -30.32 -5.48 -6.47
CA TRP A 295 -30.92 -6.73 -6.93
C TRP A 295 -32.44 -6.77 -6.75
N ASP A 296 -32.96 -6.29 -5.61
CA ASP A 296 -34.40 -6.27 -5.33
C ASP A 296 -35.13 -5.41 -6.35
N THR A 297 -34.65 -4.17 -6.61
CA THR A 297 -35.26 -3.27 -7.60
C THR A 297 -35.19 -3.83 -9.02
N TYR A 298 -34.02 -4.35 -9.43
CA TYR A 298 -33.89 -4.99 -10.75
C TYR A 298 -34.85 -6.19 -10.91
N THR A 299 -34.98 -7.01 -9.86
CA THR A 299 -35.87 -8.18 -9.85
C THR A 299 -37.34 -7.76 -9.98
N ASP A 300 -37.74 -6.71 -9.24
CA ASP A 300 -39.09 -6.17 -9.33
C ASP A 300 -39.41 -5.69 -10.76
N LEU A 301 -38.49 -4.94 -11.38
CA LEU A 301 -38.62 -4.49 -12.77
C LEU A 301 -38.73 -5.68 -13.74
N LEU A 302 -37.91 -6.72 -13.58
CA LEU A 302 -37.92 -7.93 -14.37
C LEU A 302 -39.23 -8.69 -14.23
N LEU A 303 -39.78 -8.82 -13.03
CA LEU A 303 -41.03 -9.49 -12.75
C LEU A 303 -42.25 -8.70 -13.31
N HIS A 304 -42.22 -7.37 -13.25
CA HIS A 304 -43.24 -6.53 -13.87
C HIS A 304 -43.22 -6.65 -15.41
N GLN A 305 -42.04 -6.67 -16.01
CA GLN A 305 -41.91 -6.93 -17.45
C GLN A 305 -42.47 -8.30 -17.80
N LEU A 306 -42.13 -9.34 -17.02
CA LEU A 306 -42.65 -10.70 -17.23
C LEU A 306 -44.18 -10.76 -17.07
N ALA A 307 -44.77 -10.04 -16.13
CA ALA A 307 -46.18 -9.99 -15.92
C ALA A 307 -46.93 -9.31 -17.09
N SER A 308 -46.32 -8.31 -17.74
CA SER A 308 -46.88 -7.59 -18.90
C SER A 308 -46.73 -8.37 -20.20
N SER A 309 -45.67 -9.13 -20.36
CA SER A 309 -45.33 -9.91 -21.54
C SER A 309 -44.85 -11.32 -21.17
N PRO A 310 -45.75 -12.21 -20.72
CA PRO A 310 -45.33 -13.55 -20.30
C PRO A 310 -44.91 -14.38 -21.53
N SER A 311 -43.65 -14.81 -21.53
CA SER A 311 -43.10 -15.76 -22.49
C SER A 311 -42.31 -16.85 -21.76
N GLN A 312 -42.17 -18.03 -22.37
CA GLN A 312 -41.38 -19.10 -21.78
C GLN A 312 -39.91 -18.71 -21.59
N GLU A 313 -39.36 -17.93 -22.51
CA GLU A 313 -37.99 -17.41 -22.44
C GLU A 313 -37.81 -16.42 -21.27
N ALA A 314 -38.78 -15.52 -21.08
CA ALA A 314 -38.75 -14.56 -19.98
C ALA A 314 -38.88 -15.25 -18.61
N VAL A 315 -39.69 -16.31 -18.51
CA VAL A 315 -39.76 -17.15 -17.29
C VAL A 315 -38.42 -17.84 -17.02
N ALA A 316 -37.81 -18.44 -18.05
CA ALA A 316 -36.51 -19.08 -17.91
C ALA A 316 -35.39 -18.08 -17.48
N GLN A 317 -35.39 -16.86 -18.04
CA GLN A 317 -34.48 -15.78 -17.68
C GLN A 317 -34.66 -15.37 -16.21
N ALA A 318 -35.91 -15.16 -15.78
CA ALA A 318 -36.19 -14.82 -14.38
C ALA A 318 -35.78 -15.96 -13.44
N GLN A 319 -36.04 -17.21 -13.79
CA GLN A 319 -35.60 -18.37 -13.01
C GLN A 319 -34.07 -18.43 -12.89
N PHE A 320 -33.36 -18.23 -14.00
CA PHE A 320 -31.88 -18.18 -14.01
C PHE A 320 -31.36 -17.05 -13.11
N HIS A 321 -31.99 -15.88 -13.15
CA HIS A 321 -31.64 -14.75 -12.30
C HIS A 321 -31.76 -15.09 -10.82
N PHE A 322 -32.86 -15.69 -10.36
CA PHE A 322 -33.04 -16.14 -8.99
C PHE A 322 -32.03 -17.22 -8.57
N ILE A 323 -31.81 -18.23 -9.43
CA ILE A 323 -30.84 -19.30 -9.11
C ILE A 323 -29.42 -18.76 -9.00
N THR A 324 -29.02 -17.87 -9.90
CA THR A 324 -27.70 -17.20 -9.83
C THR A 324 -27.54 -16.43 -8.52
N ARG A 325 -28.58 -15.72 -8.08
CA ARG A 325 -28.56 -14.98 -6.81
C ARG A 325 -28.44 -15.92 -5.62
N LEU A 326 -29.22 -17.02 -5.59
CA LEU A 326 -29.16 -18.01 -4.52
C LEU A 326 -27.78 -18.70 -4.41
N GLN A 327 -27.06 -18.80 -5.53
CA GLN A 327 -25.68 -19.31 -5.56
C GLN A 327 -24.62 -18.27 -5.17
N THR A 328 -25.00 -16.99 -5.07
CA THR A 328 -24.11 -15.91 -4.63
C THR A 328 -24.32 -15.62 -3.15
N PRO A 329 -23.25 -15.57 -2.32
CA PRO A 329 -23.39 -15.25 -0.89
C PRO A 329 -23.91 -13.83 -0.68
N HIS A 330 -24.98 -13.65 0.09
CA HIS A 330 -25.54 -12.33 0.44
C HIS A 330 -26.35 -12.39 1.74
N ALA A 331 -26.46 -11.27 2.44
CA ALA A 331 -27.10 -11.20 3.77
C ALA A 331 -28.60 -11.54 3.76
N THR A 332 -29.31 -11.26 2.67
CA THR A 332 -30.76 -11.47 2.54
C THR A 332 -31.11 -12.81 1.85
N TRP A 333 -30.27 -13.82 1.97
CA TRP A 333 -30.44 -15.09 1.25
C TRP A 333 -31.80 -15.76 1.49
N ASP A 334 -32.31 -15.75 2.73
CA ASP A 334 -33.61 -16.35 3.06
C ASP A 334 -34.77 -15.61 2.41
N LYS A 335 -34.71 -14.26 2.31
CA LYS A 335 -35.69 -13.45 1.60
C LYS A 335 -35.70 -13.75 0.09
N THR A 336 -34.51 -13.93 -0.49
CA THR A 336 -34.38 -14.33 -1.89
C THR A 336 -35.01 -15.70 -2.16
N LEU A 337 -34.83 -16.67 -1.27
CA LEU A 337 -35.46 -17.99 -1.39
C LEU A 337 -36.99 -17.91 -1.26
N GLU A 338 -37.49 -17.05 -0.36
CA GLU A 338 -38.93 -16.79 -0.21
C GLU A 338 -39.51 -16.15 -1.48
N ALA A 339 -38.86 -15.12 -2.04
CA ALA A 339 -39.26 -14.51 -3.31
C ALA A 339 -39.25 -15.53 -4.48
N TYR A 340 -38.22 -16.38 -4.53
CA TYR A 340 -38.18 -17.47 -5.52
C TYR A 340 -39.31 -18.49 -5.35
N SER A 341 -39.65 -18.85 -4.11
CA SER A 341 -40.79 -19.71 -3.81
C SER A 341 -42.11 -19.13 -4.36
N GLY A 342 -42.35 -17.84 -4.18
CA GLY A 342 -43.48 -17.12 -4.77
C GLY A 342 -43.48 -17.16 -6.31
N PHE A 343 -42.30 -16.97 -6.91
CA PHE A 343 -42.12 -17.04 -8.36
C PHE A 343 -42.45 -18.46 -8.89
N VAL A 344 -41.88 -19.52 -8.31
CA VAL A 344 -42.12 -20.91 -8.73
C VAL A 344 -43.59 -21.30 -8.55
N SER A 345 -44.20 -20.88 -7.44
CA SER A 345 -45.65 -21.13 -7.23
C SER A 345 -46.52 -20.50 -8.32
N ARG A 346 -46.13 -19.36 -8.90
CA ARG A 346 -46.87 -18.68 -9.93
C ARG A 346 -46.63 -19.23 -11.34
N TYR A 347 -45.39 -19.58 -11.67
CA TYR A 347 -44.99 -19.90 -13.06
C TYR A 347 -44.63 -21.38 -13.29
N ASP A 348 -44.31 -22.16 -12.25
CA ASP A 348 -43.97 -23.60 -12.34
C ASP A 348 -44.52 -24.40 -11.15
N ASN A 349 -45.78 -24.25 -10.85
CA ASN A 349 -46.44 -24.89 -9.69
C ASN A 349 -46.42 -26.43 -9.76
N LEU A 350 -46.39 -27.02 -10.95
CA LEU A 350 -46.38 -28.47 -11.13
C LEU A 350 -45.08 -29.13 -10.60
N ASN A 351 -43.97 -28.41 -10.72
CA ASN A 351 -42.63 -28.89 -10.33
C ASN A 351 -42.13 -28.23 -9.02
N TYR A 352 -43.02 -27.59 -8.25
CA TYR A 352 -42.66 -26.74 -7.13
C TYR A 352 -41.68 -27.43 -6.14
N GLU A 353 -42.03 -28.64 -5.65
CA GLU A 353 -41.20 -29.34 -4.64
C GLU A 353 -39.81 -29.67 -5.22
N THR A 354 -39.76 -30.21 -6.42
CA THR A 354 -38.48 -30.61 -7.04
C THR A 354 -37.61 -29.42 -7.34
N THR A 355 -38.18 -28.29 -7.79
CA THR A 355 -37.48 -27.03 -8.09
C THR A 355 -36.98 -26.36 -6.82
N MET A 356 -37.78 -26.33 -5.73
CA MET A 356 -37.35 -25.73 -4.46
C MET A 356 -36.27 -26.57 -3.75
N VAL A 357 -36.35 -27.88 -3.79
CA VAL A 357 -35.31 -28.77 -3.25
C VAL A 357 -34.01 -28.58 -4.04
N ALA A 358 -34.07 -28.52 -5.36
CA ALA A 358 -32.90 -28.27 -6.20
C ALA A 358 -32.27 -26.88 -5.92
N ALA A 359 -33.07 -25.82 -5.84
CA ALA A 359 -32.60 -24.47 -5.53
C ALA A 359 -31.94 -24.36 -4.18
N THR A 360 -32.56 -24.96 -3.12
CA THR A 360 -31.98 -24.98 -1.77
C THR A 360 -30.64 -25.71 -1.74
N ARG A 361 -30.55 -26.84 -2.44
CA ARG A 361 -29.28 -27.59 -2.55
C ARG A 361 -28.18 -26.77 -3.24
N LEU A 362 -28.52 -26.12 -4.34
CA LEU A 362 -27.58 -25.28 -5.10
C LEU A 362 -27.11 -24.07 -4.28
N GLY A 363 -27.99 -23.46 -3.49
CA GLY A 363 -27.71 -22.27 -2.72
C GLY A 363 -27.09 -22.54 -1.31
N THR A 364 -27.02 -23.78 -0.86
CA THR A 364 -26.54 -24.12 0.51
C THR A 364 -25.11 -23.63 0.75
N GLU A 365 -24.23 -23.77 -0.22
CA GLU A 365 -22.83 -23.31 -0.10
C GLU A 365 -22.76 -21.79 0.07
N ALA A 366 -23.50 -21.03 -0.73
CA ALA A 366 -23.56 -19.57 -0.65
C ALA A 366 -24.12 -19.10 0.69
N LYS A 367 -25.18 -19.75 1.17
CA LYS A 367 -25.73 -19.48 2.51
C LYS A 367 -24.71 -19.72 3.63
N ASN A 368 -24.00 -20.83 3.59
CA ASN A 368 -22.97 -21.15 4.59
C ASN A 368 -21.81 -20.14 4.56
N LYS A 369 -21.39 -19.70 3.36
CA LYS A 369 -20.37 -18.64 3.20
C LYS A 369 -20.84 -17.31 3.79
N SER A 370 -22.12 -16.95 3.66
CA SER A 370 -22.65 -15.70 4.25
C SER A 370 -22.74 -15.79 5.79
N ILE A 371 -23.23 -16.90 6.34
CA ILE A 371 -23.31 -17.12 7.79
C ILE A 371 -21.93 -17.06 8.43
N ALA A 372 -20.90 -17.64 7.80
CA ALA A 372 -19.54 -17.62 8.33
C ALA A 372 -18.97 -16.19 8.51
N ARG A 373 -19.51 -15.20 7.82
CA ARG A 373 -19.07 -13.79 7.82
C ARG A 373 -19.93 -12.86 8.67
N GLU A 374 -21.04 -13.35 9.19
CA GLU A 374 -22.03 -12.53 9.91
C GLU A 374 -21.42 -11.76 11.08
N ILE A 375 -20.55 -12.39 11.85
CA ILE A 375 -19.89 -11.76 13.01
C ILE A 375 -19.01 -10.59 12.57
N MET A 376 -18.27 -10.73 11.47
CA MET A 376 -17.39 -9.69 10.93
C MET A 376 -18.20 -8.54 10.35
N GLU A 377 -19.27 -8.83 9.61
CA GLU A 377 -20.19 -7.81 9.09
C GLU A 377 -20.86 -7.01 10.22
N LEU A 378 -21.29 -7.67 11.28
CA LEU A 378 -21.84 -7.02 12.47
C LEU A 378 -20.78 -6.15 13.18
N GLY A 379 -19.51 -6.53 13.15
CA GLY A 379 -18.39 -5.74 13.67
C GLY A 379 -18.28 -4.39 12.95
N ILE A 380 -18.22 -4.42 11.61
CA ILE A 380 -18.18 -3.22 10.76
C ILE A 380 -19.43 -2.35 10.99
N LEU A 381 -20.62 -2.96 10.99
CA LEU A 381 -21.86 -2.23 11.16
C LEU A 381 -21.92 -1.48 12.52
N ARG A 382 -21.50 -2.12 13.61
CA ARG A 382 -21.45 -1.48 14.95
C ARG A 382 -20.44 -0.34 14.98
N ALA A 383 -19.27 -0.52 14.38
CA ALA A 383 -18.24 0.50 14.32
C ALA A 383 -18.72 1.72 13.50
N SER A 384 -19.37 1.48 12.37
CA SER A 384 -19.96 2.53 11.54
C SER A 384 -21.07 3.31 12.25
N GLN A 385 -21.97 2.62 12.97
CA GLN A 385 -23.03 3.27 13.78
C GLN A 385 -22.47 4.07 14.95
N GLY A 386 -21.34 3.64 15.53
CA GLY A 386 -20.63 4.37 16.60
C GLY A 386 -19.91 5.63 16.11
N ASN A 387 -19.89 5.89 14.81
CA ASN A 387 -19.19 7.01 14.17
C ASN A 387 -17.70 7.11 14.53
N ASP A 388 -17.09 6.00 14.92
CA ASP A 388 -15.65 5.87 15.18
C ASP A 388 -14.93 5.31 13.95
N LYS A 389 -14.41 6.22 13.11
CA LYS A 389 -13.69 5.87 11.88
C LYS A 389 -12.44 5.00 12.15
N GLY A 390 -11.81 5.15 13.32
CA GLY A 390 -10.64 4.34 13.69
C GLY A 390 -11.02 2.90 14.00
N LEU A 391 -12.11 2.70 14.72
CA LEU A 391 -12.65 1.38 15.01
C LEU A 391 -13.18 0.70 13.74
N GLU A 392 -13.89 1.45 12.88
CA GLU A 392 -14.41 0.95 11.60
C GLU A 392 -13.26 0.45 10.71
N LEU A 393 -12.18 1.25 10.56
CA LEU A 393 -11.00 0.87 9.80
C LEU A 393 -10.33 -0.41 10.36
N ARG A 394 -10.20 -0.49 11.68
CA ARG A 394 -9.66 -1.69 12.35
C ARG A 394 -10.52 -2.93 12.07
N SER A 395 -11.84 -2.80 12.13
CA SER A 395 -12.76 -3.89 11.82
C SER A 395 -12.62 -4.37 10.37
N PHE A 396 -12.34 -3.46 9.42
CA PHE A 396 -12.03 -3.87 8.05
C PHE A 396 -10.71 -4.65 7.96
N TYR A 397 -9.64 -4.23 8.63
CA TYR A 397 -8.39 -4.98 8.65
C TYR A 397 -8.54 -6.36 9.28
N GLU A 398 -9.21 -6.45 10.42
CA GLU A 398 -9.48 -7.73 11.09
C GLU A 398 -10.30 -8.69 10.20
N TYR A 399 -11.26 -8.17 9.46
CA TYR A 399 -12.06 -8.95 8.53
C TYR A 399 -11.24 -9.40 7.31
N ILE A 400 -10.42 -8.52 6.74
CA ILE A 400 -9.52 -8.86 5.62
C ILE A 400 -8.53 -9.95 6.05
N ASP A 401 -7.90 -9.81 7.21
CA ASP A 401 -6.97 -10.80 7.74
C ASP A 401 -7.66 -12.16 7.97
N TRP A 402 -8.89 -12.12 8.50
CA TRP A 402 -9.70 -13.33 8.66
C TRP A 402 -10.00 -13.98 7.31
N GLU A 403 -10.41 -13.21 6.29
CA GLU A 403 -10.72 -13.71 4.95
C GLU A 403 -9.50 -14.37 4.29
N LEU A 404 -8.35 -13.71 4.35
CA LEU A 404 -7.09 -14.23 3.82
C LEU A 404 -6.63 -15.51 4.54
N ALA A 405 -6.87 -15.61 5.84
CA ALA A 405 -6.58 -16.82 6.60
C ALA A 405 -7.44 -18.01 6.16
N GLN A 406 -8.61 -17.78 5.55
CA GLN A 406 -9.46 -18.83 4.98
C GLN A 406 -9.03 -19.28 3.57
N SER A 407 -8.05 -18.65 2.92
CA SER A 407 -7.65 -18.86 1.51
C SER A 407 -7.43 -20.35 1.15
N ARG A 408 -7.01 -21.17 2.12
CA ARG A 408 -6.81 -22.62 1.97
C ARG A 408 -8.10 -23.45 2.15
N ARG A 409 -9.20 -22.86 2.63
CA ARG A 409 -10.47 -23.53 2.94
C ARG A 409 -11.49 -23.23 1.84
N LYS A 410 -11.47 -24.04 0.78
CA LYS A 410 -12.37 -23.87 -0.39
C LYS A 410 -13.86 -23.76 -0.06
N ASN A 411 -14.31 -24.32 1.05
CA ASN A 411 -15.72 -24.28 1.46
C ASN A 411 -16.14 -22.94 2.10
N ILE A 412 -15.17 -22.11 2.51
CA ILE A 412 -15.40 -20.84 3.21
C ILE A 412 -14.89 -19.68 2.36
N PHE A 413 -13.67 -19.80 1.85
CA PHE A 413 -13.06 -18.77 1.03
C PHE A 413 -13.79 -18.56 -0.29
N ASP A 414 -13.99 -17.31 -0.67
CA ASP A 414 -14.49 -16.93 -1.97
C ASP A 414 -13.76 -15.69 -2.47
N PHE A 415 -13.18 -15.80 -3.66
CA PHE A 415 -12.41 -14.70 -4.25
C PHE A 415 -13.25 -13.45 -4.51
N GLY A 416 -14.51 -13.62 -4.96
CA GLY A 416 -15.42 -12.51 -5.20
C GLY A 416 -15.74 -11.75 -3.92
N LEU A 417 -15.96 -12.45 -2.81
CA LEU A 417 -16.18 -11.85 -1.50
C LEU A 417 -14.93 -11.13 -0.97
N ALA A 418 -13.75 -11.72 -1.14
CA ALA A 418 -12.49 -11.08 -0.74
C ALA A 418 -12.24 -9.79 -1.53
N CYS A 419 -12.44 -9.82 -2.87
CA CYS A 419 -12.37 -8.60 -3.69
C CYS A 419 -13.39 -7.55 -3.25
N ALA A 420 -14.66 -7.95 -3.05
CA ALA A 420 -15.69 -7.03 -2.62
C ALA A 420 -15.41 -6.41 -1.25
N LEU A 421 -14.80 -7.16 -0.33
CA LEU A 421 -14.39 -6.65 0.97
C LEU A 421 -13.30 -5.58 0.83
N TYR A 422 -12.26 -5.82 0.02
CA TYR A 422 -11.23 -4.82 -0.28
C TYR A 422 -11.82 -3.59 -0.97
N GLN A 423 -12.70 -3.78 -1.94
CA GLN A 423 -13.39 -2.70 -2.65
C GLN A 423 -14.23 -1.84 -1.68
N ARG A 424 -14.94 -2.45 -0.74
CA ARG A 424 -15.69 -1.73 0.31
C ARG A 424 -14.76 -0.94 1.23
N ALA A 425 -13.64 -1.54 1.62
CA ALA A 425 -12.66 -0.90 2.49
C ALA A 425 -12.00 0.30 1.80
N THR A 426 -11.59 0.16 0.53
CA THR A 426 -10.97 1.24 -0.26
C THR A 426 -11.97 2.34 -0.61
N LEU A 427 -13.23 1.99 -0.86
CA LEU A 427 -14.30 2.96 -1.08
C LEU A 427 -14.58 3.80 0.17
N ARG A 428 -14.57 3.17 1.34
CA ARG A 428 -14.80 3.84 2.63
C ARG A 428 -13.60 4.65 3.12
N PHE A 429 -12.38 4.19 2.84
CA PHE A 429 -11.11 4.79 3.25
C PHE A 429 -10.16 4.99 2.06
N PRO A 430 -10.54 5.80 1.06
CA PRO A 430 -9.81 5.90 -0.22
C PRO A 430 -8.38 6.45 -0.07
N ALA A 431 -8.10 7.23 0.98
CA ALA A 431 -6.80 7.81 1.24
C ALA A 431 -5.83 6.87 2.02
N ARG A 432 -6.24 5.62 2.29
CA ARG A 432 -5.40 4.64 3.00
C ARG A 432 -4.60 3.79 2.02
N THR A 433 -3.32 4.11 1.87
CA THR A 433 -2.40 3.45 0.94
C THR A 433 -2.26 1.96 1.22
N GLU A 434 -2.29 1.56 2.50
CA GLU A 434 -2.11 0.17 2.94
C GLU A 434 -3.25 -0.74 2.44
N LEU A 435 -4.48 -0.22 2.34
CA LEU A 435 -5.61 -0.98 1.80
C LEU A 435 -5.45 -1.24 0.30
N TRP A 436 -5.02 -0.23 -0.46
CA TRP A 436 -4.76 -0.37 -1.89
C TRP A 436 -3.58 -1.30 -2.18
N GLU A 437 -2.51 -1.18 -1.39
CA GLU A 437 -1.35 -2.04 -1.50
C GLU A 437 -1.73 -3.50 -1.18
N GLY A 438 -2.43 -3.72 -0.08
CA GLY A 438 -2.91 -5.06 0.31
C GLY A 438 -3.81 -5.68 -0.76
N PHE A 439 -4.71 -4.90 -1.36
CA PHE A 439 -5.57 -5.36 -2.44
C PHE A 439 -4.77 -5.72 -3.71
N ALA A 440 -3.81 -4.87 -4.10
CA ALA A 440 -2.95 -5.14 -5.24
C ALA A 440 -2.10 -6.40 -5.05
N MET A 441 -1.53 -6.58 -3.84
CA MET A 441 -0.75 -7.78 -3.51
C MET A 441 -1.61 -9.04 -3.53
N PHE A 442 -2.82 -8.98 -2.98
CA PHE A 442 -3.78 -10.08 -3.03
C PHE A 442 -4.06 -10.52 -4.49
N LEU A 443 -4.33 -9.57 -5.40
CA LEU A 443 -4.57 -9.88 -6.81
C LEU A 443 -3.33 -10.49 -7.49
N ILE A 444 -2.15 -9.95 -7.22
CA ILE A 444 -0.88 -10.45 -7.79
C ILE A 444 -0.60 -11.88 -7.30
N GLU A 445 -0.87 -12.18 -6.04
CA GLU A 445 -0.68 -13.51 -5.47
C GLU A 445 -1.62 -14.54 -6.11
N GLU A 446 -2.89 -14.20 -6.31
CA GLU A 446 -3.87 -15.05 -6.99
C GLU A 446 -3.50 -15.34 -8.45
N VAL A 447 -2.96 -14.36 -9.18
CA VAL A 447 -2.41 -14.55 -10.53
C VAL A 447 -1.21 -15.50 -10.53
N ASN A 448 -0.28 -15.32 -9.59
CA ASN A 448 0.92 -16.16 -9.46
C ASN A 448 0.58 -17.63 -9.15
N HIS A 449 -0.50 -17.86 -8.43
CA HIS A 449 -1.02 -19.21 -8.19
C HIS A 449 -1.74 -19.82 -9.40
N GLY A 450 -1.83 -19.09 -10.52
CA GLY A 450 -2.46 -19.56 -11.76
C GLY A 450 -3.98 -19.79 -11.64
N GLN A 451 -4.59 -19.23 -10.62
CA GLN A 451 -6.00 -19.45 -10.34
C GLN A 451 -6.92 -18.57 -11.19
N ARG A 452 -6.45 -17.36 -11.59
CA ARG A 452 -7.27 -16.38 -12.33
C ARG A 452 -6.42 -15.45 -13.18
N ASP A 453 -6.97 -15.02 -14.28
CA ASP A 453 -6.41 -13.97 -15.15
C ASP A 453 -6.99 -12.60 -14.71
N VAL A 454 -6.56 -12.11 -13.56
CA VAL A 454 -7.00 -10.82 -13.02
C VAL A 454 -5.81 -9.86 -13.01
N SER A 455 -5.94 -8.74 -13.69
CA SER A 455 -4.88 -7.75 -13.77
C SER A 455 -4.97 -6.74 -12.63
N ALA A 456 -3.91 -6.63 -11.83
CA ALA A 456 -3.79 -5.56 -10.83
C ALA A 456 -3.55 -4.17 -11.46
N PHE A 457 -3.35 -4.09 -12.77
CA PHE A 457 -2.99 -2.84 -13.47
C PHE A 457 -4.07 -1.76 -13.35
N SER A 458 -5.34 -2.10 -13.64
CA SER A 458 -6.45 -1.15 -13.52
C SER A 458 -6.73 -0.73 -12.08
N LEU A 459 -6.54 -1.64 -11.12
CA LEU A 459 -6.62 -1.31 -9.71
C LEU A 459 -5.55 -0.31 -9.31
N LEU A 460 -4.31 -0.51 -9.77
CA LEU A 460 -3.19 0.37 -9.44
C LEU A 460 -3.32 1.75 -10.11
N ASP A 461 -3.89 1.84 -11.33
CA ASP A 461 -4.23 3.12 -11.93
C ASP A 461 -5.21 3.90 -11.04
N LYS A 462 -6.29 3.24 -10.60
CA LYS A 462 -7.27 3.82 -9.67
C LYS A 462 -6.60 4.20 -8.33
N ALA A 463 -5.82 3.31 -7.75
CA ALA A 463 -5.13 3.53 -6.47
C ALA A 463 -4.19 4.74 -6.51
N THR A 464 -3.46 4.95 -7.61
CA THR A 464 -2.57 6.10 -7.77
C THR A 464 -3.31 7.43 -7.97
N ARG A 465 -4.56 7.40 -8.44
CA ARG A 465 -5.42 8.59 -8.47
C ARG A 465 -5.96 8.95 -7.09
N HIS A 466 -6.26 7.96 -6.24
CA HIS A 466 -6.70 8.18 -4.86
C HIS A 466 -5.55 8.55 -3.92
N CYS A 467 -4.38 7.93 -4.10
CA CYS A 467 -3.20 8.12 -3.25
C CYS A 467 -1.96 8.53 -4.08
N PRO A 468 -1.98 9.69 -4.76
CA PRO A 468 -0.89 10.10 -5.65
C PRO A 468 0.43 10.40 -4.91
N TRP A 469 0.41 10.51 -3.59
CA TRP A 469 1.59 10.69 -2.74
C TRP A 469 2.34 9.41 -2.41
N SER A 470 1.79 8.23 -2.77
CA SER A 470 2.40 6.94 -2.44
C SER A 470 3.34 6.45 -3.54
N GLY A 471 4.64 6.56 -3.30
CA GLY A 471 5.66 6.00 -4.18
C GLY A 471 5.60 4.48 -4.29
N THR A 472 5.08 3.80 -3.26
CA THR A 472 4.87 2.35 -3.28
C THR A 472 3.85 1.96 -4.33
N LEU A 473 2.66 2.59 -4.35
CA LEU A 473 1.61 2.31 -5.34
C LEU A 473 2.08 2.63 -6.76
N TRP A 474 2.76 3.77 -6.97
CA TRP A 474 3.35 4.10 -8.26
C TRP A 474 4.40 3.09 -8.71
N SER A 475 5.22 2.58 -7.78
CA SER A 475 6.23 1.56 -8.08
C SER A 475 5.59 0.24 -8.53
N HIS A 476 4.52 -0.18 -7.86
CA HIS A 476 3.75 -1.36 -8.25
C HIS A 476 3.03 -1.15 -9.58
N TYR A 477 2.51 0.05 -9.84
CA TYR A 477 1.84 0.38 -11.09
C TYR A 477 2.83 0.32 -12.28
N LEU A 478 4.04 0.88 -12.11
CA LEU A 478 5.10 0.82 -13.11
C LEU A 478 5.52 -0.64 -13.39
N LEU A 479 5.64 -1.45 -12.35
CA LEU A 479 5.95 -2.88 -12.49
C LEU A 479 4.82 -3.66 -13.18
N ALA A 480 3.56 -3.35 -12.88
CA ALA A 480 2.42 -3.96 -13.53
C ALA A 480 2.34 -3.58 -15.02
N ALA A 481 2.72 -2.34 -15.37
CA ALA A 481 2.83 -1.87 -16.75
C ALA A 481 3.90 -2.64 -17.52
N GLU A 482 5.08 -2.84 -16.91
CA GLU A 482 6.16 -3.67 -17.47
C GLU A 482 5.70 -5.12 -17.69
N ASN A 483 5.02 -5.72 -16.72
CA ASN A 483 4.51 -7.09 -16.83
C ASN A 483 3.44 -7.25 -17.93
N LYS A 484 2.68 -6.19 -18.22
CA LYS A 484 1.75 -6.13 -19.36
C LYS A 484 2.44 -5.92 -20.70
N ASN A 485 3.77 -5.74 -20.72
CA ASN A 485 4.58 -5.43 -21.89
C ASN A 485 4.11 -4.15 -22.61
N LEU A 486 3.75 -3.11 -21.84
CA LEU A 486 3.46 -1.80 -22.41
C LEU A 486 4.71 -1.20 -23.07
N SER A 487 4.50 -0.28 -24.01
CA SER A 487 5.59 0.41 -24.69
C SER A 487 6.42 1.25 -23.72
N PHE A 488 7.66 1.57 -24.10
CA PHE A 488 8.54 2.42 -23.28
C PHE A 488 7.88 3.77 -22.94
N THR A 489 7.24 4.38 -23.94
CA THR A 489 6.57 5.68 -23.78
C THR A 489 5.40 5.61 -22.78
N GLU A 490 4.60 4.55 -22.81
CA GLU A 490 3.49 4.38 -21.86
C GLU A 490 4.01 4.20 -20.41
N VAL A 491 5.10 3.45 -20.23
CA VAL A 491 5.72 3.27 -18.90
C VAL A 491 6.39 4.58 -18.43
N GLU A 492 7.01 5.33 -19.35
CA GLU A 492 7.58 6.65 -19.06
C GLU A 492 6.51 7.66 -18.68
N ASP A 493 5.33 7.64 -19.33
CA ASP A 493 4.20 8.49 -18.99
C ASP A 493 3.68 8.23 -17.57
N ILE A 494 3.64 6.96 -17.13
CA ILE A 494 3.30 6.62 -15.74
C ILE A 494 4.30 7.26 -14.78
N LYS A 495 5.60 7.13 -15.03
CA LYS A 495 6.64 7.75 -14.20
C LYS A 495 6.52 9.28 -14.22
N HIS A 496 6.22 9.87 -15.38
CA HIS A 496 6.06 11.31 -15.52
C HIS A 496 4.85 11.81 -14.74
N ARG A 497 3.69 11.15 -14.84
CA ARG A 497 2.50 11.45 -14.01
C ARG A 497 2.82 11.41 -12.52
N ALA A 498 3.56 10.40 -12.07
CA ALA A 498 3.95 10.28 -10.67
C ALA A 498 4.83 11.44 -10.18
N THR A 499 5.76 11.93 -11.01
CA THR A 499 6.78 12.90 -10.58
C THR A 499 6.43 14.37 -10.92
N SER A 500 5.48 14.62 -11.83
CA SER A 500 5.14 15.98 -12.27
C SER A 500 4.27 16.76 -11.29
N SER A 501 3.50 16.08 -10.43
CA SER A 501 2.56 16.72 -9.52
C SER A 501 3.20 17.33 -8.27
N GLY A 502 4.42 16.93 -7.90
CA GLY A 502 5.06 17.32 -6.64
C GLY A 502 4.44 16.66 -5.40
N LEU A 503 3.38 15.83 -5.53
CA LEU A 503 2.68 15.20 -4.41
C LEU A 503 3.53 14.13 -3.71
N LEU A 504 4.41 13.45 -4.44
CA LEU A 504 5.37 12.52 -3.84
C LEU A 504 6.31 13.20 -2.85
N ASP A 505 6.68 14.46 -3.12
CA ASP A 505 7.54 15.25 -2.22
C ASP A 505 6.84 15.54 -0.88
N ALA A 506 5.52 15.68 -0.89
CA ALA A 506 4.70 15.81 0.33
C ALA A 506 4.70 14.52 1.15
N GLY A 507 4.70 13.34 0.49
CA GLY A 507 4.86 12.03 1.12
C GLY A 507 6.25 11.78 1.71
N GLY A 508 7.23 12.61 1.36
CA GLY A 508 8.61 12.53 1.82
C GLY A 508 9.57 12.00 0.77
N MET A 509 10.86 12.18 1.05
CA MET A 509 11.96 11.78 0.17
C MET A 509 11.96 10.28 -0.15
N GLU A 510 11.50 9.46 0.80
CA GLU A 510 11.43 8.00 0.66
C GLU A 510 10.42 7.59 -0.43
N GLU A 511 9.28 8.29 -0.53
CA GLU A 511 8.27 7.99 -1.55
C GLU A 511 8.78 8.32 -2.97
N VAL A 512 9.50 9.43 -3.12
CA VAL A 512 10.17 9.76 -4.39
C VAL A 512 11.23 8.73 -4.75
N LEU A 513 12.00 8.28 -3.76
CA LEU A 513 13.06 7.29 -3.96
C LEU A 513 12.51 5.92 -4.38
N LYS A 514 11.35 5.50 -3.85
CA LYS A 514 10.68 4.26 -4.25
C LYS A 514 10.37 4.24 -5.74
N ILE A 515 9.74 5.29 -6.28
CA ILE A 515 9.42 5.36 -7.71
C ILE A 515 10.67 5.46 -8.59
N GLN A 516 11.67 6.23 -8.17
CA GLN A 516 12.93 6.31 -8.90
C GLN A 516 13.68 4.98 -8.92
N THR A 517 13.61 4.22 -7.82
CA THR A 517 14.17 2.87 -7.74
C THR A 517 13.45 1.90 -8.69
N ALA A 518 12.13 1.95 -8.75
CA ALA A 518 11.33 1.15 -9.67
C ALA A 518 11.64 1.51 -11.15
N TRP A 519 11.72 2.81 -11.46
CA TRP A 519 12.06 3.30 -12.78
C TRP A 519 13.47 2.88 -13.22
N CYS A 520 14.47 3.10 -12.39
CA CYS A 520 15.84 2.66 -12.68
C CYS A 520 15.93 1.13 -12.82
N GLY A 521 15.15 0.40 -12.02
CA GLY A 521 15.00 -1.05 -12.14
C GLY A 521 14.43 -1.49 -13.49
N PHE A 522 13.39 -0.79 -13.98
CA PHE A 522 12.81 -0.99 -15.31
C PHE A 522 13.84 -0.73 -16.42
N LEU A 523 14.50 0.44 -16.41
CA LEU A 523 15.53 0.77 -17.38
C LEU A 523 16.63 -0.29 -17.45
N ARG A 524 17.11 -0.75 -16.28
CA ARG A 524 18.11 -1.83 -16.19
C ARG A 524 17.60 -3.13 -16.79
N ARG A 525 16.37 -3.58 -16.45
CA ARG A 525 15.80 -4.84 -16.95
C ARG A 525 15.65 -4.81 -18.46
N ARG A 526 15.21 -3.68 -19.00
CA ARG A 526 15.09 -3.46 -20.43
C ARG A 526 16.45 -3.52 -21.14
N ALA A 527 17.45 -2.79 -20.62
CA ALA A 527 18.81 -2.74 -21.17
C ALA A 527 19.54 -4.10 -21.18
N VAL A 528 19.12 -5.03 -20.32
CA VAL A 528 19.75 -6.36 -20.16
C VAL A 528 18.87 -7.47 -20.74
N HIS A 529 17.73 -7.11 -21.33
CA HIS A 529 16.86 -8.09 -21.98
C HIS A 529 17.56 -8.74 -23.17
N ARG A 530 17.14 -9.97 -23.53
CA ARG A 530 17.77 -10.73 -24.62
C ARG A 530 17.74 -10.00 -25.96
N ASP A 531 16.68 -9.25 -26.21
CA ASP A 531 16.42 -8.52 -27.45
C ASP A 531 16.79 -7.03 -27.34
N SER A 532 17.53 -6.64 -26.28
CA SER A 532 17.97 -5.26 -26.09
C SER A 532 19.01 -4.84 -27.12
N THR A 533 18.98 -3.57 -27.47
CA THR A 533 19.94 -2.90 -28.36
C THR A 533 20.99 -2.14 -27.54
N ASP A 534 22.07 -1.70 -28.19
CA ASP A 534 23.05 -0.82 -27.55
C ASP A 534 22.42 0.53 -27.15
N GLU A 535 21.41 0.99 -27.91
CA GLU A 535 20.63 2.19 -27.56
C GLU A 535 19.86 2.04 -26.24
N ASP A 536 19.32 0.85 -25.95
CA ASP A 536 18.63 0.60 -24.68
C ASP A 536 19.59 0.70 -23.49
N MET A 537 20.87 0.31 -23.69
CA MET A 537 21.90 0.45 -22.66
C MET A 537 22.26 1.94 -22.44
N ASP A 538 22.38 2.71 -23.51
CA ASP A 538 22.68 4.15 -23.44
C ASP A 538 21.52 4.90 -22.76
N VAL A 539 20.28 4.58 -23.12
CA VAL A 539 19.07 5.14 -22.47
C VAL A 539 19.06 4.82 -20.97
N ALA A 540 19.41 3.57 -20.61
CA ALA A 540 19.46 3.17 -19.21
C ALA A 540 20.57 3.90 -18.45
N GLU A 541 21.75 4.04 -19.04
CA GLU A 541 22.88 4.76 -18.43
C GLU A 541 22.50 6.22 -18.16
N VAL A 542 22.02 6.92 -19.18
CA VAL A 542 21.62 8.33 -19.05
C VAL A 542 20.46 8.51 -18.09
N GLY A 543 19.42 7.66 -18.21
CA GLY A 543 18.22 7.74 -17.38
C GLY A 543 18.51 7.50 -15.91
N ILE A 544 19.33 6.51 -15.56
CA ILE A 544 19.70 6.21 -14.17
C ILE A 544 20.58 7.33 -13.59
N ARG A 545 21.53 7.84 -14.37
CA ARG A 545 22.38 8.96 -13.94
C ARG A 545 21.54 10.20 -13.64
N SER A 546 20.62 10.52 -14.55
CA SER A 546 19.69 11.65 -14.36
C SER A 546 18.82 11.46 -13.12
N ALA A 547 18.35 10.24 -12.85
CA ALA A 547 17.59 9.94 -11.63
C ALA A 547 18.42 10.17 -10.35
N ILE A 548 19.69 9.76 -10.32
CA ILE A 548 20.61 10.02 -9.20
C ILE A 548 20.81 11.52 -8.99
N GLU A 549 21.10 12.26 -10.06
CA GLU A 549 21.31 13.73 -10.01
C GLU A 549 20.05 14.45 -9.52
N ASN A 550 18.87 14.06 -10.01
CA ASN A 550 17.59 14.63 -9.59
C ASN A 550 17.33 14.39 -8.10
N MET A 551 17.60 13.16 -7.59
CA MET A 551 17.47 12.84 -6.17
C MET A 551 18.46 13.61 -5.30
N GLU A 552 19.69 13.81 -5.76
CA GLU A 552 20.66 14.66 -5.05
C GLU A 552 20.24 16.13 -5.00
N ASN A 553 19.74 16.66 -6.11
CA ASN A 553 19.27 18.03 -6.18
C ASN A 553 18.05 18.27 -5.30
N LEU A 554 17.08 17.35 -5.32
CA LEU A 554 15.90 17.38 -4.47
C LEU A 554 16.31 17.31 -2.98
N GLY A 555 17.20 16.39 -2.63
CA GLY A 555 17.70 16.23 -1.27
C GLY A 555 18.48 17.46 -0.78
N ARG A 556 19.32 18.07 -1.63
CA ARG A 556 20.01 19.32 -1.29
C ARG A 556 19.04 20.49 -1.11
N GLY A 557 17.99 20.54 -1.93
CA GLY A 557 16.94 21.56 -1.79
C GLY A 557 16.18 21.42 -0.46
N LYS A 558 15.88 20.19 -0.04
CA LYS A 558 15.08 19.91 1.15
C LYS A 558 15.89 19.92 2.46
N TYR A 559 17.10 19.35 2.46
CA TYR A 559 17.93 19.14 3.66
C TYR A 559 19.20 19.98 3.68
N GLY A 560 19.42 20.82 2.68
CA GLY A 560 20.60 21.69 2.61
C GLY A 560 21.84 21.02 2.03
N LYS A 561 22.99 21.73 2.14
CA LYS A 561 24.27 21.30 1.54
C LYS A 561 24.87 20.04 2.17
N ASP A 562 24.46 19.70 3.39
CA ASP A 562 24.99 18.57 4.15
C ASP A 562 24.28 17.26 3.81
N TYR A 563 23.36 17.26 2.84
CA TYR A 563 22.67 16.06 2.38
C TYR A 563 23.67 15.03 1.82
N GLN A 564 23.72 13.85 2.43
CA GLN A 564 24.69 12.77 2.13
C GLN A 564 24.15 11.73 1.12
N GLY A 565 23.03 12.01 0.46
CA GLY A 565 22.39 11.05 -0.44
C GLY A 565 21.59 9.96 0.30
N ASP A 566 21.07 9.00 -0.45
CA ASP A 566 20.38 7.84 0.14
C ASP A 566 21.31 7.05 1.06
N PRO A 567 20.92 6.79 2.32
CA PRO A 567 21.72 5.95 3.23
C PRO A 567 22.04 4.58 2.66
N GLU A 568 21.12 4.00 1.88
CA GLU A 568 21.28 2.69 1.27
C GLU A 568 21.82 2.72 -0.16
N TYR A 569 22.09 3.89 -0.73
CA TYR A 569 22.60 4.08 -2.10
C TYR A 569 21.92 3.18 -3.13
N ARG A 570 20.56 3.08 -3.07
CA ARG A 570 19.75 2.16 -3.86
C ARG A 570 19.89 2.42 -5.37
N LEU A 571 19.86 3.66 -5.80
CA LEU A 571 19.98 4.03 -7.22
C LEU A 571 21.40 3.76 -7.75
N GLU A 572 22.41 4.10 -6.97
CA GLU A 572 23.81 3.85 -7.31
C GLU A 572 24.09 2.33 -7.39
N LYS A 573 23.50 1.51 -6.51
CA LYS A 573 23.56 0.04 -6.63
C LYS A 573 22.99 -0.44 -7.97
N ILE A 574 21.83 0.09 -8.40
CA ILE A 574 21.22 -0.25 -9.67
C ILE A 574 22.13 0.19 -10.81
N TYR A 575 22.71 1.37 -10.75
CA TYR A 575 23.62 1.91 -11.75
C TYR A 575 24.86 1.04 -11.91
N ILE A 576 25.55 0.75 -10.80
CA ILE A 576 26.72 -0.15 -10.78
C ILE A 576 26.37 -1.52 -11.37
N LYS A 577 25.18 -2.06 -11.03
CA LYS A 577 24.71 -3.35 -11.56
C LYS A 577 24.46 -3.27 -13.06
N THR A 578 23.89 -2.18 -13.56
CA THR A 578 23.64 -1.95 -14.99
C THR A 578 24.96 -1.90 -15.76
N LEU A 579 25.90 -1.07 -15.32
CA LEU A 579 27.25 -0.98 -15.90
C LEU A 579 27.97 -2.33 -15.89
N SER A 580 27.84 -3.08 -14.80
CA SER A 580 28.46 -4.41 -14.67
C SER A 580 27.85 -5.44 -15.62
N GLN A 581 26.55 -5.36 -15.91
CA GLN A 581 25.87 -6.23 -16.87
C GLN A 581 26.22 -5.85 -18.31
N GLY A 582 26.39 -4.54 -18.60
CA GLY A 582 26.92 -4.03 -19.88
C GLY A 582 28.42 -4.24 -20.07
N ARG A 583 29.13 -4.84 -19.09
CA ARG A 583 30.60 -5.07 -19.08
C ARG A 583 31.45 -3.77 -18.99
N TYR A 584 30.87 -2.65 -18.59
CA TYR A 584 31.57 -1.39 -18.33
C TYR A 584 32.17 -1.39 -16.90
N TRP A 585 33.09 -2.34 -16.66
CA TRP A 585 33.63 -2.63 -15.32
C TRP A 585 34.39 -1.45 -14.70
N ASP A 586 35.09 -0.67 -15.52
CA ASP A 586 35.89 0.44 -15.02
C ASP A 586 35.02 1.63 -14.61
N ASN A 587 33.96 1.90 -15.37
CA ASN A 587 32.95 2.89 -15.00
C ASN A 587 32.22 2.50 -13.71
N ALA A 588 31.84 1.22 -13.60
CA ALA A 588 31.22 0.71 -12.37
C ALA A 588 32.15 0.84 -11.14
N ARG A 589 33.45 0.61 -11.33
CA ARG A 589 34.46 0.76 -10.26
C ARG A 589 34.62 2.24 -9.87
N ASP A 590 34.53 3.15 -10.83
CA ASP A 590 34.62 4.57 -10.55
C ASP A 590 33.40 5.08 -9.74
N GLU A 591 32.22 4.51 -9.99
CA GLU A 591 31.04 4.78 -9.15
C GLU A 591 31.23 4.26 -7.71
N TRP A 592 31.76 3.04 -7.51
CA TRP A 592 32.13 2.57 -6.18
C TRP A 592 33.12 3.51 -5.48
N LYS A 593 34.13 4.03 -6.20
CA LYS A 593 35.09 4.99 -5.66
C LYS A 593 34.45 6.31 -5.24
N LYS A 594 33.47 6.84 -6.02
CA LYS A 594 32.72 8.04 -5.65
C LYS A 594 31.95 7.85 -4.33
N LEU A 595 31.36 6.69 -4.14
CA LEU A 595 30.62 6.36 -2.93
C LEU A 595 31.50 6.27 -1.67
N ILE A 596 32.79 6.01 -1.80
CA ILE A 596 33.72 5.95 -0.65
C ILE A 596 33.69 7.25 0.17
N ALA A 597 33.53 8.40 -0.45
CA ALA A 597 33.50 9.68 0.25
C ALA A 597 32.30 9.78 1.22
N ARG A 598 31.19 9.16 0.87
CA ARG A 598 29.91 9.27 1.61
C ARG A 598 29.66 8.06 2.53
N LYS A 599 30.05 6.86 2.10
CA LYS A 599 29.71 5.57 2.74
C LYS A 599 30.93 4.81 3.25
N GLY A 600 32.14 5.38 3.12
CA GLY A 600 33.38 4.69 3.43
C GLY A 600 33.63 4.40 4.91
N ASP A 601 32.74 4.84 5.80
CA ASP A 601 32.81 4.53 7.23
C ASP A 601 31.97 3.30 7.61
N SER A 602 31.23 2.69 6.64
CA SER A 602 30.41 1.49 6.83
C SER A 602 31.12 0.22 6.38
N TYR A 603 31.15 -0.80 7.25
CA TYR A 603 31.59 -2.14 6.97
C TYR A 603 30.81 -2.79 5.82
N ASP A 604 29.45 -2.69 5.86
CA ASP A 604 28.58 -3.30 4.83
C ASP A 604 28.89 -2.76 3.43
N PHE A 605 29.16 -1.46 3.33
CA PHE A 605 29.59 -0.84 2.06
C PHE A 605 30.85 -1.50 1.50
N TRP A 606 31.90 -1.66 2.33
CA TRP A 606 33.18 -2.24 1.88
C TRP A 606 33.07 -3.71 1.52
N ILE A 607 32.27 -4.48 2.24
CA ILE A 607 32.05 -5.89 1.93
C ILE A 607 31.30 -6.03 0.61
N ARG A 608 30.27 -5.20 0.36
CA ARG A 608 29.56 -5.22 -0.95
C ARG A 608 30.49 -4.83 -2.10
N TYR A 609 31.36 -3.84 -1.90
CA TYR A 609 32.35 -3.46 -2.92
C TYR A 609 33.36 -4.59 -3.16
N TYR A 610 33.89 -5.20 -2.10
CA TYR A 610 34.77 -6.35 -2.18
C TYR A 610 34.14 -7.53 -2.93
N LEU A 611 32.94 -7.92 -2.56
CA LEU A 611 32.22 -9.01 -3.22
C LEU A 611 31.93 -8.70 -4.70
N TRP A 612 31.69 -7.44 -5.02
CA TRP A 612 31.53 -7.00 -6.40
C TRP A 612 32.83 -7.16 -7.22
N GLU A 613 33.99 -6.79 -6.65
CA GLU A 613 35.30 -6.98 -7.29
C GLU A 613 35.62 -8.47 -7.46
N MET A 614 35.37 -9.30 -6.45
CA MET A 614 35.55 -10.77 -6.56
C MET A 614 34.67 -11.36 -7.65
N GLY A 615 33.39 -10.97 -7.72
CA GLY A 615 32.47 -11.40 -8.79
C GLY A 615 32.92 -10.92 -10.19
N THR A 616 33.44 -9.70 -10.28
CA THR A 616 33.99 -9.14 -11.53
C THR A 616 35.25 -9.88 -11.97
N TRP A 617 36.15 -10.14 -11.04
CA TRP A 617 37.35 -10.95 -11.29
C TRP A 617 36.98 -12.34 -11.79
N GLY A 618 36.06 -13.05 -11.15
CA GLY A 618 35.60 -14.36 -11.61
C GLY A 618 35.01 -14.31 -13.01
N LYS A 619 34.15 -13.35 -13.34
CA LYS A 619 33.57 -13.20 -14.69
C LYS A 619 34.60 -12.90 -15.76
N ARG A 620 35.62 -12.10 -15.47
CA ARG A 620 36.73 -11.81 -16.40
C ARG A 620 37.60 -13.05 -16.63
N ALA A 621 37.83 -13.86 -15.60
CA ALA A 621 38.58 -15.07 -15.66
C ALA A 621 37.91 -16.15 -16.53
N PHE A 622 36.61 -16.28 -16.51
CA PHE A 622 35.82 -17.25 -17.26
C PHE A 622 35.40 -16.76 -18.66
N SER A 623 35.57 -15.46 -19.00
CA SER A 623 35.17 -14.90 -20.30
C SER A 623 36.17 -15.14 -21.43
N GLY A 624 37.31 -15.78 -21.20
CA GLY A 624 38.28 -16.17 -22.22
C GLY A 624 37.78 -17.38 -23.05
N ASN A 625 37.69 -17.23 -24.36
CA ASN A 625 37.33 -18.28 -25.32
C ASN A 625 38.09 -19.56 -25.01
N GLY A 626 37.33 -20.63 -24.77
CA GLY A 626 37.84 -21.94 -24.40
C GLY A 626 38.94 -22.45 -25.30
N HIS A 627 40.00 -22.85 -24.72
CA HIS A 627 41.09 -23.78 -25.06
C HIS A 627 42.47 -23.40 -24.51
N ASN A 628 42.63 -22.21 -23.89
CA ASN A 628 43.86 -21.95 -23.15
C ASN A 628 43.52 -21.58 -21.71
N PHE A 629 43.68 -22.54 -20.80
CA PHE A 629 43.72 -22.29 -19.37
C PHE A 629 44.89 -21.34 -19.08
N LYS A 630 44.63 -20.02 -19.08
CA LYS A 630 45.54 -19.12 -18.40
C LYS A 630 45.33 -19.31 -16.91
N PRO A 631 46.39 -19.47 -16.09
CA PRO A 631 46.24 -19.50 -14.65
C PRO A 631 45.46 -18.25 -14.23
N LEU A 632 44.49 -18.41 -13.35
CA LEU A 632 43.70 -17.31 -12.81
C LEU A 632 44.66 -16.22 -12.26
N SER A 633 44.56 -15.01 -12.78
CA SER A 633 45.28 -13.88 -12.23
C SER A 633 44.76 -13.60 -10.81
N LYS A 634 45.61 -13.16 -9.91
CA LYS A 634 45.21 -12.79 -8.54
C LYS A 634 44.12 -11.74 -8.57
N PRO A 635 43.18 -11.72 -7.57
CA PRO A 635 42.14 -10.71 -7.45
C PRO A 635 42.67 -9.40 -6.83
N THR A 636 43.70 -8.80 -7.42
CA THR A 636 44.45 -7.65 -6.89
C THR A 636 43.59 -6.42 -6.59
N GLU A 637 42.51 -6.19 -7.35
CA GLU A 637 41.58 -5.06 -7.09
C GLU A 637 40.75 -5.31 -5.81
N ALA A 638 40.34 -6.55 -5.57
CA ALA A 638 39.63 -6.91 -4.34
C ALA A 638 40.53 -6.76 -3.10
N THR A 639 41.81 -7.17 -3.21
CA THR A 639 42.83 -6.93 -2.16
C THR A 639 43.00 -5.46 -1.86
N LYS A 640 43.07 -4.61 -2.91
CA LYS A 640 43.16 -3.14 -2.74
C LYS A 640 41.92 -2.53 -2.06
N VAL A 641 40.73 -3.06 -2.32
CA VAL A 641 39.49 -2.60 -1.70
C VAL A 641 39.55 -2.83 -0.19
N LEU A 642 39.87 -4.05 0.24
CA LEU A 642 40.00 -4.38 1.65
C LEU A 642 41.12 -3.61 2.35
N ALA A 643 42.27 -3.45 1.68
CA ALA A 643 43.36 -2.65 2.22
C ALA A 643 42.96 -1.17 2.45
N ARG A 644 42.19 -0.58 1.51
CA ARG A 644 41.65 0.78 1.67
C ARG A 644 40.62 0.86 2.82
N ALA A 645 39.76 -0.18 2.95
CA ALA A 645 38.82 -0.27 4.04
C ALA A 645 39.51 -0.30 5.40
N MET A 646 40.55 -1.12 5.54
CA MET A 646 41.35 -1.26 6.74
C MET A 646 42.07 0.05 7.15
N ALA A 647 42.40 0.90 6.17
CA ALA A 647 43.02 2.20 6.40
C ALA A 647 42.05 3.29 6.88
N ARG A 648 40.74 3.03 6.92
CA ARG A 648 39.74 4.02 7.34
C ARG A 648 39.72 4.22 8.85
N PRO A 649 39.83 5.47 9.34
CA PRO A 649 39.91 5.73 10.79
C PRO A 649 38.57 5.65 11.50
N ARG A 650 37.44 5.85 10.78
CA ARG A 650 36.10 5.88 11.38
C ARG A 650 35.22 4.69 11.02
N LEU A 651 35.83 3.59 10.53
CA LEU A 651 35.08 2.40 10.17
C LEU A 651 34.33 1.85 11.38
N ASP A 652 33.06 1.54 11.20
CA ASP A 652 32.15 1.03 12.25
C ASP A 652 32.59 -0.34 12.78
N TRP A 653 32.99 -1.26 11.89
CA TRP A 653 33.44 -2.61 12.26
C TRP A 653 34.78 -3.01 11.65
N PRO A 654 35.91 -2.37 12.07
CA PRO A 654 37.23 -2.59 11.49
C PRO A 654 37.77 -4.00 11.76
N GLU A 655 37.39 -4.64 12.87
CA GLU A 655 37.84 -5.97 13.27
C GLU A 655 37.42 -7.00 12.19
N LYS A 656 36.18 -6.88 11.67
CA LYS A 656 35.67 -7.80 10.65
C LYS A 656 36.31 -7.57 9.28
N ILE A 657 36.63 -6.33 8.94
CA ILE A 657 37.41 -6.04 7.72
C ILE A 657 38.81 -6.63 7.81
N ILE A 658 39.48 -6.52 8.97
CA ILE A 658 40.82 -7.08 9.17
C ILE A 658 40.80 -8.61 9.06
N GLU A 659 39.78 -9.25 9.61
CA GLU A 659 39.56 -10.69 9.52
C GLU A 659 39.32 -11.10 8.05
N THR A 660 38.43 -10.42 7.34
CA THR A 660 38.14 -10.69 5.92
C THR A 660 39.37 -10.47 5.05
N TYR A 661 40.17 -9.43 5.31
CA TYR A 661 41.42 -9.16 4.62
C TYR A 661 42.45 -10.26 4.85
N GLN A 662 42.56 -10.75 6.08
CA GLN A 662 43.44 -11.86 6.41
C GLN A 662 43.10 -13.12 5.62
N TYR A 663 41.83 -13.57 5.67
CA TYR A 663 41.37 -14.73 4.90
C TYR A 663 41.56 -14.56 3.40
N HIS A 664 41.24 -13.38 2.88
CA HIS A 664 41.43 -13.10 1.45
C HIS A 664 42.87 -13.21 1.04
N CYS A 665 43.84 -12.71 1.83
CA CYS A 665 45.26 -12.80 1.52
C CYS A 665 45.79 -14.23 1.70
N GLU A 666 45.34 -14.97 2.71
CA GLU A 666 45.70 -16.39 2.89
C GLU A 666 45.29 -17.26 1.69
N ASP A 667 44.14 -16.95 1.07
CA ASP A 667 43.59 -17.74 -0.03
C ASP A 667 44.14 -17.32 -1.41
N ASN A 668 44.55 -16.07 -1.61
CA ASN A 668 44.76 -15.52 -2.96
C ASN A 668 46.17 -14.94 -3.21
N GLU A 669 46.96 -14.63 -2.16
CA GLU A 669 48.25 -13.99 -2.32
C GLU A 669 49.41 -14.99 -2.22
N ASP A 670 50.57 -14.63 -2.78
CA ASP A 670 51.76 -15.46 -2.62
C ASP A 670 52.46 -15.20 -1.26
N ALA A 671 53.50 -15.97 -0.92
CA ALA A 671 54.15 -15.95 0.34
C ALA A 671 54.75 -14.57 0.73
N GLU A 672 55.25 -13.82 -0.24
CA GLU A 672 55.86 -12.51 -0.04
C GLU A 672 54.80 -11.45 0.27
N GLU A 673 53.73 -11.42 -0.57
CA GLU A 673 52.60 -10.51 -0.37
C GLU A 673 51.78 -10.85 0.88
N LEU A 674 51.67 -12.15 1.23
CA LEU A 674 51.03 -12.61 2.45
C LEU A 674 51.83 -12.13 3.70
N GLN A 675 53.15 -12.25 3.66
CA GLN A 675 54.00 -11.78 4.78
C GLN A 675 53.85 -10.27 4.95
N ALA A 676 53.84 -9.48 3.87
CA ALA A 676 53.57 -8.05 3.90
C ALA A 676 52.18 -7.72 4.46
N SER A 677 51.15 -8.48 4.08
CA SER A 677 49.77 -8.34 4.58
C SER A 677 49.64 -8.64 6.04
N ILE A 678 50.31 -9.67 6.57
CA ILE A 678 50.34 -9.99 8.00
C ILE A 678 50.94 -8.81 8.81
N ALA A 679 52.01 -8.18 8.30
CA ALA A 679 52.59 -7.01 8.96
C ALA A 679 51.60 -5.81 8.98
N GLN A 680 50.82 -5.61 7.91
CA GLN A 680 49.76 -4.59 7.84
C GLN A 680 48.62 -4.90 8.82
N ILE A 681 48.17 -6.15 8.86
CA ILE A 681 47.12 -6.65 9.76
C ILE A 681 47.52 -6.41 11.23
N TRP A 682 48.75 -6.72 11.58
CA TRP A 682 49.24 -6.51 12.93
C TRP A 682 49.20 -5.02 13.34
N LYS A 683 49.62 -4.13 12.44
CA LYS A 683 49.56 -2.67 12.66
C LYS A 683 48.09 -2.19 12.80
N ALA A 684 47.22 -2.68 11.94
CA ALA A 684 45.79 -2.33 11.93
C ALA A 684 45.12 -2.79 13.25
N ARG A 685 45.36 -4.05 13.67
CA ARG A 685 44.82 -4.58 14.96
C ARG A 685 45.25 -3.74 16.14
N LYS A 686 46.56 -3.34 16.20
CA LYS A 686 47.06 -2.47 17.24
C LYS A 686 46.42 -1.07 17.23
N SER A 687 46.17 -0.53 16.04
CA SER A 687 45.49 0.77 15.90
C SER A 687 44.03 0.69 16.32
N VAL A 688 43.34 -0.37 15.98
CA VAL A 688 41.93 -0.60 16.35
C VAL A 688 41.82 -0.80 17.87
N LEU A 689 42.71 -1.59 18.47
CA LEU A 689 42.72 -1.78 19.93
C LEU A 689 42.82 -0.44 20.64
N LYS A 690 43.84 0.38 20.26
CA LYS A 690 44.01 1.73 20.83
C LYS A 690 42.79 2.63 20.66
N ARG A 691 42.10 2.51 19.50
CA ARG A 691 40.87 3.26 19.26
C ARG A 691 39.75 2.79 20.19
N ARG A 692 39.55 1.48 20.34
CA ARG A 692 38.52 0.91 21.23
C ARG A 692 38.77 1.25 22.69
N GLU A 693 40.03 1.25 23.14
CA GLU A 693 40.39 1.69 24.46
C GLU A 693 40.01 3.17 24.68
N LYS A 694 40.29 4.03 23.71
CA LYS A 694 39.90 5.44 23.76
C LYS A 694 38.38 5.63 23.76
N GLU A 695 37.67 4.94 22.86
CA GLU A 695 36.19 4.97 22.79
C GLU A 695 35.56 4.48 24.11
N ALA A 696 36.11 3.43 24.71
CA ALA A 696 35.67 2.91 26.00
C ALA A 696 35.88 3.92 27.13
N TYR A 697 37.05 4.61 27.13
CA TYR A 697 37.34 5.63 28.10
C TYR A 697 36.42 6.85 27.98
N GLU A 698 36.20 7.36 26.76
CA GLU A 698 35.25 8.45 26.49
C GLU A 698 33.79 8.07 26.84
N ALA A 699 33.38 6.82 26.58
CA ALA A 699 32.06 6.33 26.96
C ALA A 699 31.90 6.24 28.48
N TYR A 700 32.98 5.85 29.20
CA TYR A 700 33.01 5.83 30.66
C TYR A 700 32.87 7.24 31.26
N GLU A 701 33.64 8.22 30.73
CA GLU A 701 33.53 9.62 31.17
C GLU A 701 32.10 10.18 30.89
N ALA A 702 31.54 9.90 29.72
CA ALA A 702 30.20 10.34 29.38
C ALA A 702 29.13 9.72 30.30
N ALA A 703 29.27 8.43 30.64
CA ALA A 703 28.38 7.76 31.59
C ALA A 703 28.48 8.35 33.00
N GLN A 704 29.71 8.66 33.48
CA GLN A 704 29.88 9.35 34.74
C GLN A 704 29.26 10.75 34.77
N ALA A 705 29.45 11.53 33.69
CA ALA A 705 28.83 12.85 33.55
C ALA A 705 27.30 12.77 33.56
N GLN A 706 26.70 11.80 32.87
CA GLN A 706 25.27 11.58 32.94
C GLN A 706 24.76 11.18 34.32
N THR A 707 25.50 10.34 35.02
CA THR A 707 25.14 9.94 36.39
C THR A 707 25.17 11.15 37.36
N VAL A 708 26.16 12.03 37.22
CA VAL A 708 26.26 13.28 38.01
C VAL A 708 25.09 14.22 37.67
N LEU A 709 24.73 14.38 36.38
CA LEU A 709 23.58 15.18 35.96
C LEU A 709 22.25 14.63 36.50
N GLN A 710 22.05 13.32 36.47
CA GLN A 710 20.87 12.67 37.04
C GLN A 710 20.79 12.86 38.55
N GLN A 711 21.93 12.76 39.25
CA GLN A 711 22.00 13.02 40.72
C GLN A 711 21.69 14.49 41.04
N GLN A 712 22.16 15.44 40.23
CA GLN A 712 21.85 16.86 40.39
C GLN A 712 20.37 17.16 40.12
N GLN A 713 19.79 16.54 39.10
CA GLN A 713 18.32 16.64 38.80
C GLN A 713 17.50 16.06 39.93
N ALA A 714 17.85 14.86 40.42
CA ALA A 714 17.15 14.24 41.55
C ALA A 714 17.25 15.09 42.84
N GLN A 715 18.39 15.76 43.08
CA GLN A 715 18.55 16.69 44.23
C GLN A 715 17.73 17.96 44.04
N HIS A 716 17.56 18.43 42.78
CA HIS A 716 16.74 19.59 42.47
C HIS A 716 15.24 19.28 42.60
N ASP A 717 14.81 18.08 42.19
CA ASP A 717 13.42 17.63 42.34
C ASP A 717 13.06 17.42 43.80
N VAL A 718 13.98 16.87 44.64
CA VAL A 718 13.80 16.74 46.08
C VAL A 718 13.76 18.13 46.79
N ALA A 719 14.54 19.10 46.29
CA ALA A 719 14.52 20.46 46.82
C ALA A 719 13.27 21.25 46.37
N GLY A 720 12.71 20.93 45.19
CA GLY A 720 11.42 21.45 44.71
C GLY A 720 10.27 20.94 45.56
N ASP A 721 10.24 19.65 45.84
CA ASP A 721 9.18 19.02 46.63
C ASP A 721 9.19 19.50 48.10
N HIS A 722 10.35 19.74 48.68
CA HIS A 722 10.44 20.40 50.02
C HIS A 722 9.95 21.85 50.04
N ARG A 723 10.05 22.59 48.94
CA ARG A 723 9.50 23.95 48.86
C ARG A 723 7.99 23.95 48.72
N GLU A 724 7.39 23.03 47.99
CA GLU A 724 5.94 22.90 47.89
C GLU A 724 5.30 22.42 49.19
N VAL A 725 5.98 21.50 49.91
CA VAL A 725 5.54 21.06 51.28
C VAL A 725 5.66 22.19 52.32
N GLU A 726 6.68 23.07 52.24
CA GLU A 726 6.79 24.22 53.16
C GLU A 726 5.72 25.31 52.87
N ILE A 727 5.33 25.49 51.61
CA ILE A 727 4.27 26.44 51.24
C ILE A 727 2.87 25.87 51.59
N ALA A 728 2.69 24.57 51.55
CA ALA A 728 1.46 23.93 51.95
C ALA A 728 1.28 23.86 53.48
N SER A 729 2.38 23.75 54.25
CA SER A 729 2.33 23.68 55.71
C SER A 729 2.15 25.08 56.39
N LYS A 730 2.39 26.20 55.68
CA LYS A 730 2.15 27.56 56.20
C LYS A 730 0.70 28.03 56.08
N ARG A 731 -0.19 27.30 55.45
CA ARG A 731 -1.61 27.61 55.31
C ARG A 731 -2.55 26.80 56.21
N LYS A 732 -2.04 25.95 57.12
CA LYS A 732 -2.81 25.12 58.01
C LYS A 732 -2.32 25.07 59.42
N ARG A 733 -2.06 26.26 60.05
CA ARG A 733 -1.79 26.38 61.46
C ARG A 733 -2.43 27.67 61.96
N GLU A 734 -3.72 27.63 62.14
CA GLU A 734 -4.47 28.25 63.25
C GLU A 734 -5.54 27.20 63.55
N ASP A 735 -5.35 26.60 64.64
CA ASP A 735 -6.25 26.12 65.70
C ASP A 735 -5.76 24.78 66.32
N ASP A 736 -5.76 24.91 67.63
CA ASP A 736 -5.80 23.88 68.65
C ASP A 736 -4.51 23.29 69.22
N VAL A 737 -4.36 23.72 70.36
CA VAL A 737 -3.47 23.49 71.52
C VAL A 737 -3.74 22.12 72.13
N GLU A 738 -2.66 21.58 72.73
CA GLU A 738 -2.51 20.76 73.94
C GLU A 738 -2.02 19.29 73.84
N LEU A 739 -0.96 19.15 74.60
CA LEU A 739 -0.52 18.02 75.48
C LEU A 739 0.22 16.80 74.87
N GLY A 740 1.45 16.72 75.30
CA GLY A 740 2.00 15.46 75.82
C GLY A 740 3.38 15.00 75.41
N MET A 741 4.39 15.52 76.07
CA MET A 741 5.62 14.85 76.57
C MET A 741 5.97 13.40 76.13
N SER A 742 7.16 13.06 75.62
CA SER A 742 8.31 12.73 76.45
C SER A 742 9.34 11.82 75.73
N LYS A 743 10.60 12.16 75.87
CA LYS A 743 11.86 11.41 76.04
C LYS A 743 12.45 10.63 74.84
N LYS A 744 13.58 11.12 74.33
CA LYS A 744 15.03 10.90 74.65
C LYS A 744 15.34 9.41 74.93
N VAL A 745 16.33 8.90 74.10
CA VAL A 745 17.59 8.33 74.58
C VAL A 745 18.58 8.08 73.40
N ARG A 746 19.77 8.67 73.47
CA ARG A 746 21.02 8.11 72.93
C ARG A 746 21.68 7.36 74.06
N PRO A 747 22.62 6.43 73.89
CA PRO A 747 24.05 6.68 73.67
C PRO A 747 24.72 5.58 72.82
N ASP A 748 25.78 5.83 72.08
CA ASP A 748 27.23 6.04 72.35
C ASP A 748 28.01 4.77 72.70
N LEU A 749 29.19 4.72 72.11
CA LEU A 749 30.47 4.03 72.40
C LEU A 749 30.88 2.82 71.54
N SER A 750 31.84 3.14 70.64
CA SER A 750 33.21 2.65 70.48
C SER A 750 33.55 1.17 70.74
N GLU A 751 34.19 0.57 69.74
CA GLU A 751 35.52 -0.06 69.97
C GLU A 751 36.22 -0.38 68.64
N GLU A 752 37.50 -0.01 68.63
CA GLU A 752 38.55 -0.25 67.66
C GLU A 752 38.85 -1.75 67.53
N LEU A 753 39.22 -2.15 66.26
CA LEU A 753 40.33 -3.07 66.02
C LEU A 753 40.74 -3.07 64.54
N GLU A 754 42.03 -2.89 64.35
CA GLU A 754 42.79 -2.82 63.12
C GLU A 754 43.02 -4.20 62.45
N PRO A 755 43.83 -4.24 61.36
CA PRO A 755 43.34 -4.60 60.04
C PRO A 755 43.85 -5.97 59.51
N GLN A 756 43.16 -6.61 58.65
CA GLN A 756 43.74 -7.65 57.80
C GLN A 756 43.57 -7.26 56.32
N VAL A 757 44.71 -7.24 55.68
CA VAL A 757 44.94 -7.04 54.27
C VAL A 757 44.47 -8.28 53.55
N GLU A 758 43.37 -8.21 52.78
CA GLU A 758 43.08 -9.13 51.71
C GLU A 758 43.08 -8.37 50.40
N GLU A 759 43.98 -8.80 49.50
CA GLU A 759 44.05 -8.37 48.13
C GLU A 759 42.72 -8.63 47.42
N GLN A 760 41.93 -7.59 47.14
CA GLN A 760 40.78 -7.68 46.25
C GLN A 760 41.20 -7.27 44.86
N HIS A 761 41.22 -8.23 43.93
CA HIS A 761 41.19 -7.99 42.50
C HIS A 761 40.03 -7.05 42.14
N PRO A 762 40.20 -6.10 41.27
CA PRO A 762 39.11 -5.22 40.84
C PRO A 762 38.07 -6.02 40.09
N SER A 763 36.89 -6.12 40.67
CA SER A 763 35.69 -6.62 39.97
C SER A 763 35.37 -5.72 38.80
N ALA A 764 35.21 -6.32 37.64
CA ALA A 764 34.80 -5.69 36.41
C ALA A 764 33.53 -4.80 36.62
N PRO A 765 33.46 -3.64 35.96
CA PRO A 765 32.34 -2.75 36.08
C PRO A 765 31.04 -3.46 35.61
N SER A 766 29.99 -3.35 36.40
CA SER A 766 28.66 -3.87 36.09
C SER A 766 28.22 -3.37 34.72
N LEU A 767 28.00 -4.30 33.81
CA LEU A 767 27.49 -4.06 32.48
C LEU A 767 26.30 -3.11 32.53
N LEU A 768 26.41 -2.01 31.79
CA LEU A 768 25.34 -1.09 31.43
C LEU A 768 24.02 -1.86 31.20
N LYS A 769 22.93 -1.35 31.77
CA LYS A 769 21.58 -1.82 31.50
C LYS A 769 21.39 -1.86 29.97
N ARG A 770 21.51 -3.05 29.38
CA ARG A 770 21.16 -3.30 28.02
C ARG A 770 19.67 -2.99 27.85
N ASP A 771 19.35 -2.27 26.80
CA ASP A 771 17.97 -2.05 26.35
C ASP A 771 17.21 -3.38 26.43
N ARG A 772 16.04 -3.39 27.06
CA ARG A 772 15.19 -4.58 27.23
C ARG A 772 14.86 -5.24 25.89
N GLU A 773 14.77 -4.47 24.83
CA GLU A 773 14.46 -4.95 23.47
C GLU A 773 15.59 -5.79 22.87
N ASN A 774 16.85 -5.51 23.20
CA ASN A 774 18.00 -6.27 22.71
C ASN A 774 18.36 -7.50 23.55
N ALA A 775 17.67 -7.71 24.69
CA ALA A 775 17.89 -8.83 25.58
C ALA A 775 16.77 -9.88 25.54
N THR A 776 15.77 -9.71 24.66
CA THR A 776 14.63 -10.63 24.57
C THR A 776 14.91 -11.68 23.48
N VAL A 777 14.89 -12.96 23.89
CA VAL A 777 15.04 -14.08 22.98
C VAL A 777 13.67 -14.76 22.83
N VAL A 778 13.18 -14.88 21.60
CA VAL A 778 11.95 -15.60 21.28
C VAL A 778 12.31 -17.06 20.95
N VAL A 779 11.84 -18.00 21.76
CA VAL A 779 12.03 -19.43 21.53
C VAL A 779 10.77 -19.98 20.86
N LYS A 780 10.91 -20.58 19.66
CA LYS A 780 9.82 -21.16 18.89
C LYS A 780 9.92 -22.70 18.86
N ASN A 781 8.82 -23.38 18.58
CA ASN A 781 8.73 -24.84 18.45
C ASN A 781 9.07 -25.61 19.74
N LEU A 782 8.58 -25.11 20.86
CA LEU A 782 8.68 -25.87 22.11
C LEU A 782 7.69 -27.04 22.12
N PRO A 783 8.06 -28.23 22.69
CA PRO A 783 7.11 -29.31 22.93
C PRO A 783 5.96 -28.84 23.82
N VAL A 784 4.75 -29.37 23.60
CA VAL A 784 3.50 -29.00 24.31
C VAL A 784 3.59 -29.22 25.82
N ASP A 785 4.46 -30.11 26.28
CA ASP A 785 4.71 -30.44 27.67
C ASP A 785 5.82 -29.61 28.35
N THR A 786 6.29 -28.56 27.68
CA THR A 786 7.39 -27.71 28.18
C THR A 786 6.89 -26.80 29.30
N THR A 787 7.36 -27.00 30.52
CA THR A 787 7.04 -26.17 31.68
C THR A 787 8.08 -25.06 31.90
N GLU A 788 7.67 -23.95 32.51
CA GLU A 788 8.53 -22.83 32.84
C GLU A 788 9.75 -23.25 33.66
N THR A 789 9.60 -24.21 34.58
CA THR A 789 10.70 -24.77 35.38
C THR A 789 11.75 -25.47 34.52
N ARG A 790 11.32 -26.14 33.46
CA ARG A 790 12.23 -26.84 32.53
C ARG A 790 13.00 -25.86 31.66
N LEU A 791 12.34 -24.79 31.25
CA LEU A 791 13.02 -23.68 30.52
C LEU A 791 14.03 -22.97 31.40
N ARG A 792 13.70 -22.67 32.64
CA ARG A 792 14.66 -22.06 33.61
C ARG A 792 15.86 -22.95 33.88
N GLN A 793 15.68 -24.25 33.89
CA GLN A 793 16.78 -25.19 34.09
C GLN A 793 17.68 -25.28 32.83
N TYR A 794 17.10 -25.17 31.66
CA TYR A 794 17.83 -25.23 30.38
C TYR A 794 18.65 -23.96 30.13
N PHE A 795 18.18 -22.80 30.57
CA PHE A 795 18.84 -21.51 30.37
C PHE A 795 19.54 -21.00 31.64
N ARG A 796 19.80 -21.85 32.61
CA ARG A 796 20.37 -21.52 33.91
C ARG A 796 21.73 -20.80 33.81
N ASP A 797 22.52 -21.15 32.79
CA ASP A 797 23.86 -20.64 32.59
C ASP A 797 23.91 -19.39 31.69
N VAL A 798 22.78 -18.89 31.20
CA VAL A 798 22.71 -17.79 30.24
C VAL A 798 22.24 -16.47 30.89
N GLY A 799 21.76 -16.52 32.10
CA GLY A 799 21.32 -15.35 32.89
C GLY A 799 19.97 -15.57 33.60
N SER A 800 19.58 -14.59 34.45
CA SER A 800 18.33 -14.66 35.20
C SER A 800 17.14 -14.42 34.29
N ILE A 801 16.23 -15.42 34.18
CA ILE A 801 14.97 -15.32 33.46
C ILE A 801 13.99 -14.53 34.31
N ILE A 802 13.58 -13.36 33.85
CA ILE A 802 12.49 -12.56 34.45
C ILE A 802 11.15 -13.20 34.05
N PRO A 803 10.18 -13.37 34.96
CA PRO A 803 8.92 -14.04 34.68
C PRO A 803 7.99 -13.10 33.89
N CYS A 804 8.13 -13.12 32.58
CA CYS A 804 7.16 -12.59 31.63
C CYS A 804 7.04 -13.58 30.45
N LEU A 805 6.70 -14.83 30.77
CA LEU A 805 6.29 -15.81 29.78
C LEU A 805 4.78 -15.65 29.58
N GLN A 806 4.37 -14.92 28.54
CA GLN A 806 3.08 -15.14 27.92
C GLN A 806 3.26 -16.32 26.96
N ILE A 807 2.72 -17.47 27.32
CA ILE A 807 2.51 -18.55 26.38
C ILE A 807 1.37 -18.09 25.49
N ILE A 808 1.72 -17.73 24.27
CA ILE A 808 0.73 -17.45 23.22
C ILE A 808 0.52 -18.79 22.53
N ASP A 809 -0.70 -19.35 22.70
CA ASP A 809 -1.16 -20.57 22.02
C ASP A 809 -1.19 -20.39 20.48
#